data_41d13a4ccbe925003c8840f0e0475366
#
_entry.id   41d13a4ccbe925003c8840f0e0475366
#
_cell.length_a   1.000
_cell.length_b   1.000
_cell.length_c   1.000
_cell.angle_alpha   90.00
_cell.angle_beta   90.00
_cell.angle_gamma   90.00
#
_symmetry.space_group_name_H-M   'P 1'
#
loop_
_entity.id
_entity.type
_entity.pdbx_description
1 polymer ?
#
loop_
_entity_poly.entity_id
_entity_poly.type
_entity_poly.pdbx_seq_one_letter_code
_entity_poly.pdbx_strand_id
1 'polypeptide(L)'
;MTNKQKKKPGVKRKIHGFRILTLFMAIIVGFEFVGAAVGAIAISTLLKGTPEFKLDDFTNFQSTIVLDASGNKLADVGQTLRENVVYNQIPESMIDAFLAVEDSRYFSHNGFDIPRFTKSIIETVLRGSMQGGSTFTMQLVKLTYFVDDQAGTSKTKNIQYKVQQIALAMELEKNSSKEEIFTMYLNKMNFGGVGNIRGVQKASLQYYGKNVWELNLAESAMLAGVINSPYTFDPHNYLDKATKRRNTVLDLMVYHGYITQEECDLAKSIKVEDLLIDSKSTLNSNYTYQAYIDAALKEAREVTGLDPMNVSMEIHTNMNPTVQAQLESIQAGTAGIDFPDDLYELGSIVINNQTGEIVGIMGGRNWASGGSMLLDHATEQFNQPGSTIKPVLDYALAFEDLGWATSHTVLDKPVTYGNWTFNNFDNTKWGVVDLPKAVGLSLNTVAINTLQAVIDKSGVQRVTNYLTSLGFSQFTPELFDISFAIGGGNMRVSAKELAAATGVLINGGNYIKPHTINTIFYRNGQKEPYVAPTTGTSVLSPQAAYLASYLMRNAVEQDWGNYMYAIRKGYPVYGKTGTTDWGDAGLEYGIPVGAAKDEWMVGQTTQFTIAVWSGYEKAIAGADTYFSRWKLNMNIPGAIISTVLDTLEGIYGTPGELAMPEGISKITHIKGLYPYVAPDDTIPSDYVSTGLVKTEFSKLGTYTNLITTPQNLSSFTASYNDSNDTVNFEWTPYPDATKLVEESHDDKTFDISWITGPITYKARVVQNSAVVATINYTGDKLSKVIDGLQPDTDTQVCGYYGYEKTDTVASNEVCVSFRTPVAKVTVPSYSDPRQYVEWGNANNITINRAVGDTIASMSGRVQDVRDSNGNSLIGKQIRKGSTVTVYIYF
;
A
#
# COMPACT_ATOMS: atom_id res chain seq x y z
N MET A 1 -78.09 48.97 -68.54
CA MET A 1 -77.17 48.53 -69.62
C MET A 1 -76.16 47.61 -68.98
N THR A 2 -76.35 46.32 -68.98
CA THR A 2 -75.48 45.34 -68.24
C THR A 2 -75.06 44.25 -69.21
N ASN A 3 -73.81 44.18 -69.54
CA ASN A 3 -73.16 43.26 -70.41
C ASN A 3 -72.96 41.92 -69.77
N LYS A 4 -73.67 40.82 -70.14
CA LYS A 4 -73.42 39.47 -69.67
C LYS A 4 -72.40 38.77 -70.55
N GLN A 5 -71.24 38.53 -70.10
CA GLN A 5 -70.23 37.64 -70.72
C GLN A 5 -70.59 36.18 -70.47
N LYS A 6 -70.73 35.41 -71.55
CA LYS A 6 -70.97 33.95 -71.58
C LYS A 6 -69.68 33.20 -71.23
N LYS A 7 -69.67 32.36 -70.16
CA LYS A 7 -68.64 31.38 -69.87
C LYS A 7 -68.65 30.24 -70.88
N LYS A 8 -67.49 29.90 -71.46
CA LYS A 8 -67.32 28.69 -72.28
C LYS A 8 -67.24 27.46 -71.38
N PRO A 9 -67.75 26.25 -71.80
CA PRO A 9 -67.74 25.03 -71.01
C PRO A 9 -66.33 24.42 -70.95
N GLY A 10 -65.88 24.09 -69.73
CA GLY A 10 -64.62 23.44 -69.45
C GLY A 10 -64.58 21.97 -69.84
N VAL A 11 -63.58 21.60 -70.63
CA VAL A 11 -63.32 20.21 -71.04
C VAL A 11 -62.83 19.42 -69.81
N LYS A 12 -63.64 18.48 -69.30
CA LYS A 12 -63.26 17.49 -68.32
C LYS A 12 -62.32 16.49 -68.95
N ARG A 13 -61.01 16.64 -68.63
CA ARG A 13 -60.02 15.60 -68.91
C ARG A 13 -60.32 14.38 -68.02
N LYS A 14 -60.67 13.26 -68.57
CA LYS A 14 -60.69 11.95 -67.93
C LYS A 14 -59.30 11.51 -67.66
N ILE A 15 -58.92 11.57 -66.38
CA ILE A 15 -57.68 10.98 -65.88
C ILE A 15 -57.85 9.47 -65.87
N HIS A 16 -57.13 8.74 -66.76
CA HIS A 16 -57.21 7.28 -66.78
C HIS A 16 -56.62 6.72 -65.50
N GLY A 17 -57.39 6.12 -64.59
CA GLY A 17 -57.01 5.53 -63.33
C GLY A 17 -55.83 4.55 -63.42
N PHE A 18 -55.70 3.91 -64.59
CA PHE A 18 -54.56 3.02 -64.87
C PHE A 18 -53.19 3.73 -64.93
N ARG A 19 -53.10 4.98 -65.42
CA ARG A 19 -51.90 5.77 -65.46
C ARG A 19 -51.48 6.26 -64.09
N ILE A 20 -52.41 6.49 -63.16
CA ILE A 20 -52.13 6.85 -61.78
C ILE A 20 -51.68 5.61 -61.07
N LEU A 21 -52.23 4.44 -61.24
CA LEU A 21 -51.84 3.18 -60.65
C LEU A 21 -50.38 2.78 -61.11
N THR A 22 -50.11 2.93 -62.45
CA THR A 22 -48.77 2.63 -62.97
C THR A 22 -47.69 3.63 -62.45
N LEU A 23 -48.08 4.90 -62.30
CA LEU A 23 -47.15 5.90 -61.68
C LEU A 23 -46.89 5.60 -60.19
N PHE A 24 -47.94 5.21 -59.46
CA PHE A 24 -47.83 4.85 -58.06
C PHE A 24 -47.00 3.58 -57.86
N MET A 25 -47.22 2.56 -58.71
CA MET A 25 -46.39 1.35 -58.74
C MET A 25 -44.91 1.66 -59.10
N ALA A 26 -44.67 2.53 -60.06
CA ALA A 26 -43.34 2.95 -60.47
C ALA A 26 -42.65 3.73 -59.39
N ILE A 27 -43.38 4.54 -58.59
CA ILE A 27 -42.82 5.25 -57.42
C ILE A 27 -42.48 4.25 -56.28
N ILE A 28 -43.36 3.28 -56.01
CA ILE A 28 -43.08 2.24 -54.99
C ILE A 28 -41.81 1.44 -55.34
N VAL A 29 -41.76 0.95 -56.62
CA VAL A 29 -40.61 0.22 -57.15
C VAL A 29 -39.32 1.10 -57.12
N GLY A 30 -39.45 2.40 -57.42
CA GLY A 30 -38.33 3.35 -57.32
C GLY A 30 -37.85 3.54 -55.87
N PHE A 31 -38.80 3.63 -54.92
CA PHE A 31 -38.45 3.68 -53.48
C PHE A 31 -37.77 2.39 -52.97
N GLU A 32 -38.27 1.23 -53.47
CA GLU A 32 -37.62 -0.06 -53.13
C GLU A 32 -36.22 -0.16 -53.71
N PHE A 33 -35.97 0.28 -54.95
CA PHE A 33 -34.63 0.30 -55.58
C PHE A 33 -33.67 1.27 -54.88
N VAL A 34 -34.12 2.48 -54.53
CA VAL A 34 -33.33 3.45 -53.78
C VAL A 34 -33.06 2.94 -52.38
N GLY A 35 -34.04 2.37 -51.69
CA GLY A 35 -33.89 1.75 -50.39
C GLY A 35 -32.88 0.58 -50.40
N ALA A 36 -32.96 -0.28 -51.41
CA ALA A 36 -32.01 -1.38 -51.61
C ALA A 36 -30.59 -0.89 -51.92
N ALA A 37 -30.42 0.17 -52.71
CA ALA A 37 -29.10 0.75 -53.00
C ALA A 37 -28.47 1.42 -51.76
N VAL A 38 -29.23 2.18 -50.99
CA VAL A 38 -28.80 2.79 -49.75
C VAL A 38 -28.44 1.71 -48.71
N GLY A 39 -29.28 0.66 -48.60
CA GLY A 39 -29.01 -0.51 -47.76
C GLY A 39 -27.72 -1.23 -48.15
N ALA A 40 -27.47 -1.46 -49.43
CA ALA A 40 -26.26 -2.09 -49.94
C ALA A 40 -24.97 -1.27 -49.62
N ILE A 41 -25.03 0.06 -49.76
CA ILE A 41 -23.93 0.96 -49.43
C ILE A 41 -23.68 0.94 -47.91
N ALA A 42 -24.74 0.96 -47.10
CA ALA A 42 -24.58 0.88 -45.65
C ALA A 42 -23.97 -0.45 -45.20
N ILE A 43 -24.43 -1.58 -45.71
CA ILE A 43 -23.88 -2.91 -45.45
C ILE A 43 -22.40 -2.99 -45.91
N SER A 44 -22.08 -2.52 -47.11
CA SER A 44 -20.69 -2.48 -47.63
C SER A 44 -19.78 -1.66 -46.74
N THR A 45 -20.27 -0.56 -46.16
CA THR A 45 -19.50 0.26 -45.20
C THR A 45 -19.30 -0.47 -43.89
N LEU A 46 -20.28 -1.17 -43.36
CA LEU A 46 -20.22 -1.95 -42.13
C LEU A 46 -19.31 -3.20 -42.25
N LEU A 47 -19.15 -3.72 -43.47
CA LEU A 47 -18.27 -4.85 -43.78
C LEU A 47 -16.80 -4.45 -43.93
N LYS A 48 -16.46 -3.15 -43.98
CA LYS A 48 -15.06 -2.72 -44.04
C LYS A 48 -14.32 -3.15 -42.76
N GLY A 49 -13.12 -3.77 -42.94
CA GLY A 49 -12.33 -4.28 -41.83
C GLY A 49 -12.81 -5.63 -41.27
N THR A 50 -13.74 -6.34 -41.98
CA THR A 50 -14.05 -7.73 -41.64
C THR A 50 -12.79 -8.59 -41.72
N PRO A 51 -12.48 -9.42 -40.72
CA PRO A 51 -11.36 -10.38 -40.77
C PRO A 51 -11.46 -11.28 -42.02
N GLU A 52 -10.32 -11.66 -42.58
CA GLU A 52 -10.31 -12.65 -43.69
C GLU A 52 -10.77 -14.00 -43.15
N PHE A 53 -11.73 -14.60 -43.82
CA PHE A 53 -12.23 -15.93 -43.45
C PHE A 53 -11.21 -17.00 -43.76
N LYS A 54 -10.83 -17.81 -42.74
CA LYS A 54 -9.99 -18.99 -42.89
C LYS A 54 -10.61 -20.14 -42.09
N LEU A 55 -10.92 -21.25 -42.75
CA LEU A 55 -11.53 -22.43 -42.09
C LEU A 55 -10.58 -22.97 -41.02
N ASP A 56 -9.28 -22.88 -41.23
CA ASP A 56 -8.24 -23.30 -40.30
C ASP A 56 -8.33 -22.58 -38.94
N ASP A 57 -8.83 -21.34 -38.89
CA ASP A 57 -9.01 -20.57 -37.65
C ASP A 57 -10.08 -21.22 -36.71
N PHE A 58 -10.93 -22.06 -37.27
CA PHE A 58 -11.95 -22.81 -36.52
C PHE A 58 -11.55 -24.22 -36.17
N THR A 59 -10.56 -24.80 -36.88
CA THR A 59 -10.16 -26.22 -36.78
C THR A 59 -8.73 -26.42 -36.29
N ASN A 60 -7.80 -25.57 -36.65
CA ASN A 60 -6.40 -25.62 -36.21
C ASN A 60 -6.19 -24.84 -34.92
N PHE A 61 -6.25 -25.51 -33.82
CA PHE A 61 -6.01 -24.96 -32.50
C PHE A 61 -4.55 -25.17 -32.11
N GLN A 62 -3.63 -24.34 -32.63
CA GLN A 62 -2.30 -24.24 -32.01
C GLN A 62 -2.45 -23.67 -30.60
N SER A 63 -1.80 -24.28 -29.63
CA SER A 63 -1.83 -23.79 -28.24
C SER A 63 -1.04 -22.49 -28.10
N THR A 64 -1.40 -21.68 -27.10
CA THR A 64 -0.54 -20.58 -26.66
C THR A 64 0.60 -21.14 -25.84
N ILE A 65 1.84 -20.75 -26.16
CA ILE A 65 3.05 -21.11 -25.42
C ILE A 65 3.47 -19.91 -24.59
N VAL A 66 3.79 -20.13 -23.31
CA VAL A 66 4.37 -19.14 -22.42
C VAL A 66 5.81 -19.54 -22.12
N LEU A 67 6.74 -18.60 -22.31
CA LEU A 67 8.17 -18.80 -22.15
C LEU A 67 8.70 -17.90 -21.03
N ASP A 68 9.76 -18.36 -20.33
CA ASP A 68 10.49 -17.53 -19.36
C ASP A 68 11.41 -16.51 -20.05
N ALA A 69 12.11 -15.69 -19.28
CA ALA A 69 13.04 -14.69 -19.79
C ALA A 69 14.23 -15.30 -20.58
N SER A 70 14.52 -16.59 -20.41
CA SER A 70 15.57 -17.33 -21.13
C SER A 70 15.05 -18.08 -22.35
N GLY A 71 13.73 -18.02 -22.63
CA GLY A 71 13.08 -18.71 -23.75
C GLY A 71 12.72 -20.16 -23.45
N ASN A 72 12.83 -20.63 -22.21
CA ASN A 72 12.35 -21.95 -21.84
C ASN A 72 10.84 -21.99 -21.67
N LYS A 73 10.23 -23.10 -22.09
CA LYS A 73 8.76 -23.24 -21.99
C LYS A 73 8.29 -23.41 -20.55
N LEU A 74 7.44 -22.47 -20.09
CA LEU A 74 6.75 -22.52 -18.80
C LEU A 74 5.42 -23.25 -18.91
N ALA A 75 4.65 -22.93 -19.93
CA ALA A 75 3.32 -23.48 -20.14
C ALA A 75 3.01 -23.68 -21.60
N ASP A 76 2.13 -24.63 -21.85
CA ASP A 76 1.51 -24.88 -23.13
C ASP A 76 -0.01 -24.80 -22.90
N VAL A 77 -0.53 -23.58 -23.01
CA VAL A 77 -1.90 -23.24 -22.63
C VAL A 77 -2.84 -23.69 -23.74
N GLY A 78 -3.57 -24.75 -23.49
CA GLY A 78 -4.53 -25.31 -24.44
C GLY A 78 -4.16 -26.67 -25.01
N GLN A 79 -2.94 -27.18 -24.83
CA GLN A 79 -2.54 -28.50 -25.34
C GLN A 79 -2.87 -29.64 -24.37
N THR A 80 -2.82 -29.41 -23.07
CA THR A 80 -2.84 -30.48 -22.07
C THR A 80 -4.23 -31.09 -21.79
N LEU A 81 -5.32 -30.51 -22.36
CA LEU A 81 -6.68 -30.90 -21.99
C LEU A 81 -7.71 -30.83 -23.18
N ARG A 82 -7.26 -31.04 -24.43
CA ARG A 82 -8.18 -31.10 -25.57
C ARG A 82 -8.41 -32.55 -26.00
N GLU A 83 -9.38 -33.13 -25.43
CA GLU A 83 -10.11 -34.22 -26.08
C GLU A 83 -11.25 -33.57 -26.85
N ASN A 84 -11.01 -33.29 -28.14
CA ASN A 84 -12.07 -32.83 -29.03
C ASN A 84 -13.00 -34.02 -29.28
N VAL A 85 -14.31 -33.80 -29.07
CA VAL A 85 -15.30 -34.80 -29.49
C VAL A 85 -15.57 -34.63 -30.99
N VAL A 86 -15.99 -35.68 -31.62
CA VAL A 86 -16.61 -35.70 -32.95
C VAL A 86 -18.11 -35.84 -32.78
N TYR A 87 -18.88 -35.42 -33.80
CA TYR A 87 -20.33 -35.28 -33.68
C TYR A 87 -21.04 -36.55 -33.20
N ASN A 88 -20.63 -37.71 -33.66
CA ASN A 88 -21.20 -39.00 -33.29
C ASN A 88 -20.90 -39.46 -31.85
N GLN A 89 -20.05 -38.73 -31.13
CA GLN A 89 -19.80 -38.97 -29.69
C GLN A 89 -20.69 -38.12 -28.80
N ILE A 90 -21.45 -37.15 -29.37
CA ILE A 90 -22.31 -36.24 -28.63
C ILE A 90 -23.69 -36.89 -28.46
N PRO A 91 -24.17 -37.09 -27.20
CA PRO A 91 -25.49 -37.69 -26.96
C PRO A 91 -26.58 -36.79 -27.53
N GLU A 92 -27.67 -37.44 -28.04
CA GLU A 92 -28.87 -36.73 -28.57
C GLU A 92 -29.43 -35.78 -27.49
N SER A 93 -29.49 -36.22 -26.23
CA SER A 93 -29.94 -35.37 -25.10
C SER A 93 -29.15 -34.08 -24.96
N MET A 94 -27.86 -34.10 -25.29
CA MET A 94 -27.02 -32.91 -25.26
C MET A 94 -27.27 -32.01 -26.47
N ILE A 95 -27.35 -32.59 -27.67
CA ILE A 95 -27.69 -31.85 -28.90
C ILE A 95 -29.01 -31.09 -28.67
N ASP A 96 -30.03 -31.77 -28.20
CA ASP A 96 -31.35 -31.23 -27.94
C ASP A 96 -31.36 -30.15 -26.84
N ALA A 97 -30.59 -30.35 -25.75
CA ALA A 97 -30.46 -29.36 -24.68
C ALA A 97 -29.86 -28.05 -25.20
N PHE A 98 -28.77 -28.13 -25.98
CA PHE A 98 -28.16 -26.95 -26.59
C PHE A 98 -29.06 -26.29 -27.63
N LEU A 99 -29.71 -27.08 -28.49
CA LEU A 99 -30.69 -26.57 -29.46
C LEU A 99 -31.83 -25.83 -28.74
N ALA A 100 -32.40 -26.40 -27.71
CA ALA A 100 -33.53 -25.82 -26.98
C ALA A 100 -33.21 -24.45 -26.38
N VAL A 101 -32.01 -24.26 -25.87
CA VAL A 101 -31.60 -23.04 -25.16
C VAL A 101 -31.02 -21.99 -26.09
N GLU A 102 -30.18 -22.38 -27.02
CA GLU A 102 -29.36 -21.44 -27.79
C GLU A 102 -29.90 -21.20 -29.20
N ASP A 103 -30.29 -22.27 -29.93
CA ASP A 103 -30.66 -22.17 -31.34
C ASP A 103 -31.60 -23.27 -31.81
N SER A 104 -32.86 -23.23 -31.38
CA SER A 104 -33.84 -24.26 -31.65
C SER A 104 -34.17 -24.46 -33.13
N ARG A 105 -33.74 -23.57 -34.01
CA ARG A 105 -33.91 -23.63 -35.47
C ARG A 105 -32.62 -23.82 -36.24
N TYR A 106 -31.57 -24.26 -35.57
CA TYR A 106 -30.20 -24.37 -36.09
C TYR A 106 -30.15 -25.08 -37.46
N PHE A 107 -30.79 -26.21 -37.59
CA PHE A 107 -30.82 -26.98 -38.85
C PHE A 107 -31.69 -26.36 -39.96
N SER A 108 -32.41 -25.25 -39.70
CA SER A 108 -33.33 -24.63 -40.64
C SER A 108 -32.86 -23.31 -41.25
N HIS A 109 -31.69 -22.81 -40.90
CA HIS A 109 -31.11 -21.59 -41.43
C HIS A 109 -29.63 -21.79 -41.83
N ASN A 110 -29.07 -20.85 -42.60
CA ASN A 110 -27.69 -20.87 -43.07
C ASN A 110 -26.84 -19.81 -42.35
N GLY A 111 -26.52 -20.06 -41.05
CA GLY A 111 -25.69 -19.18 -40.22
C GLY A 111 -26.41 -17.99 -39.59
N PHE A 112 -27.55 -17.56 -40.16
CA PHE A 112 -28.31 -16.44 -39.64
C PHE A 112 -29.83 -16.73 -39.69
N ASP A 113 -30.52 -16.66 -38.56
CA ASP A 113 -31.95 -16.87 -38.43
C ASP A 113 -32.69 -15.53 -38.55
N ILE A 114 -33.14 -15.18 -39.78
CA ILE A 114 -33.85 -13.93 -40.08
C ILE A 114 -35.14 -13.78 -39.24
N PRO A 115 -36.08 -14.78 -39.17
CA PRO A 115 -37.28 -14.66 -38.33
C PRO A 115 -36.99 -14.43 -36.84
N ARG A 116 -36.02 -15.14 -36.27
CA ARG A 116 -35.62 -14.97 -34.87
C ARG A 116 -34.98 -13.60 -34.60
N PHE A 117 -34.14 -13.13 -35.53
CA PHE A 117 -33.52 -11.81 -35.46
C PHE A 117 -34.53 -10.69 -35.54
N THR A 118 -35.49 -10.78 -36.49
CA THR A 118 -36.57 -9.80 -36.63
C THR A 118 -37.43 -9.73 -35.37
N LYS A 119 -37.76 -10.88 -34.76
CA LYS A 119 -38.51 -10.96 -33.51
C LYS A 119 -37.71 -10.29 -32.36
N SER A 120 -36.42 -10.56 -32.26
CA SER A 120 -35.54 -9.97 -31.27
C SER A 120 -35.44 -8.43 -31.38
N ILE A 121 -35.40 -7.88 -32.63
CA ILE A 121 -35.46 -6.42 -32.84
C ILE A 121 -36.77 -5.85 -32.34
N ILE A 122 -37.92 -6.47 -32.71
CA ILE A 122 -39.25 -6.01 -32.28
C ILE A 122 -39.36 -6.03 -30.75
N GLU A 123 -38.91 -7.09 -30.10
CA GLU A 123 -38.93 -7.20 -28.64
C GLU A 123 -37.99 -6.18 -27.98
N THR A 124 -36.83 -5.87 -28.59
CA THR A 124 -35.92 -4.83 -28.12
C THR A 124 -36.55 -3.44 -28.18
N VAL A 125 -37.25 -3.13 -29.29
CA VAL A 125 -37.95 -1.85 -29.45
C VAL A 125 -39.08 -1.71 -28.44
N LEU A 126 -39.81 -2.82 -28.15
CA LEU A 126 -40.99 -2.82 -27.28
C LEU A 126 -40.64 -2.93 -25.78
N ARG A 127 -39.53 -3.60 -25.40
CA ARG A 127 -39.22 -3.95 -24.03
C ARG A 127 -37.84 -3.46 -23.53
N GLY A 128 -37.02 -2.85 -24.41
CA GLY A 128 -35.74 -2.26 -24.06
C GLY A 128 -34.60 -3.25 -23.75
N SER A 129 -34.81 -4.56 -23.99
CA SER A 129 -33.77 -5.57 -23.73
C SER A 129 -33.44 -6.37 -24.99
N MET A 130 -32.18 -6.37 -25.43
CA MET A 130 -31.69 -7.16 -26.56
C MET A 130 -31.35 -8.58 -26.09
N GLN A 131 -32.23 -9.55 -26.23
CA GLN A 131 -31.98 -10.96 -25.92
C GLN A 131 -32.33 -11.88 -27.12
N GLY A 132 -31.47 -12.88 -27.38
CA GLY A 132 -31.81 -14.09 -28.09
C GLY A 132 -31.70 -14.11 -29.63
N GLY A 133 -30.93 -13.21 -30.27
CA GLY A 133 -30.85 -13.15 -31.76
C GLY A 133 -29.62 -13.78 -32.41
N SER A 134 -28.68 -14.38 -31.65
CA SER A 134 -27.47 -15.00 -32.21
C SER A 134 -27.65 -16.51 -32.41
N THR A 135 -27.10 -17.04 -33.52
CA THR A 135 -27.06 -18.47 -33.81
C THR A 135 -25.76 -19.11 -33.28
N PHE A 136 -25.68 -20.46 -33.23
CA PHE A 136 -24.42 -21.16 -32.93
C PHE A 136 -23.26 -20.69 -33.80
N THR A 137 -23.50 -20.61 -35.11
CA THR A 137 -22.49 -20.20 -36.08
C THR A 137 -22.00 -18.78 -35.82
N MET A 138 -22.91 -17.85 -35.50
CA MET A 138 -22.52 -16.49 -35.13
C MET A 138 -21.74 -16.43 -33.81
N GLN A 139 -22.11 -17.27 -32.83
CA GLN A 139 -21.37 -17.37 -31.55
C GLN A 139 -19.98 -17.95 -31.78
N LEU A 140 -19.86 -18.99 -32.60
CA LEU A 140 -18.57 -19.59 -32.96
C LEU A 140 -17.64 -18.57 -33.67
N VAL A 141 -18.20 -17.82 -34.65
CA VAL A 141 -17.50 -16.72 -35.33
C VAL A 141 -17.06 -15.64 -34.32
N LYS A 142 -17.96 -15.26 -33.41
CA LYS A 142 -17.59 -14.31 -32.33
C LYS A 142 -16.44 -14.80 -31.50
N LEU A 143 -16.45 -16.06 -31.07
CA LEU A 143 -15.36 -16.69 -30.27
C LEU A 143 -14.05 -16.84 -31.06
N THR A 144 -14.08 -16.75 -32.40
CA THR A 144 -12.90 -16.88 -33.25
C THR A 144 -12.27 -15.53 -33.59
N TYR A 145 -13.08 -14.53 -33.96
CA TYR A 145 -12.59 -13.27 -34.50
C TYR A 145 -12.95 -12.01 -33.69
N PHE A 146 -13.89 -12.09 -32.72
CA PHE A 146 -14.45 -10.91 -32.02
C PHE A 146 -14.51 -11.12 -30.49
N VAL A 147 -13.40 -11.53 -29.90
CA VAL A 147 -13.36 -11.92 -28.47
C VAL A 147 -13.53 -10.74 -27.54
N ASP A 148 -13.30 -9.49 -27.96
CA ASP A 148 -13.19 -8.30 -27.13
C ASP A 148 -14.42 -7.40 -27.04
N ASP A 149 -15.58 -7.83 -27.52
CA ASP A 149 -16.78 -6.97 -27.59
C ASP A 149 -17.45 -6.67 -26.23
N GLN A 150 -16.80 -6.95 -25.09
CA GLN A 150 -17.42 -6.72 -23.77
C GLN A 150 -17.03 -5.40 -23.10
N ALA A 151 -16.06 -4.67 -23.59
CA ALA A 151 -15.60 -3.42 -22.99
C ALA A 151 -16.03 -2.18 -23.81
N GLY A 152 -17.20 -1.62 -23.47
CA GLY A 152 -17.47 -0.19 -23.64
C GLY A 152 -17.41 0.44 -25.04
N THR A 153 -17.52 -0.32 -26.12
CA THR A 153 -17.52 0.22 -27.50
C THR A 153 -18.84 0.92 -27.85
N SER A 154 -18.74 1.98 -28.66
CA SER A 154 -19.90 2.78 -29.07
C SER A 154 -20.99 1.92 -29.77
N LYS A 155 -22.26 2.29 -29.63
CA LYS A 155 -23.41 1.60 -30.29
C LYS A 155 -23.19 1.32 -31.78
N THR A 156 -22.43 2.17 -32.46
CA THR A 156 -22.13 2.04 -33.90
C THR A 156 -21.14 0.91 -34.16
N LYS A 157 -20.11 0.73 -33.32
CA LYS A 157 -19.15 -0.40 -33.41
C LYS A 157 -19.87 -1.73 -33.17
N ASN A 158 -20.82 -1.79 -32.22
CA ASN A 158 -21.58 -2.99 -31.94
C ASN A 158 -22.44 -3.46 -33.15
N ILE A 159 -23.02 -2.53 -33.92
CA ILE A 159 -23.75 -2.86 -35.15
C ILE A 159 -22.79 -3.37 -36.23
N GLN A 160 -21.66 -2.72 -36.43
CA GLN A 160 -20.64 -3.13 -37.40
C GLN A 160 -20.19 -4.57 -37.15
N TYR A 161 -19.79 -4.88 -35.90
CA TYR A 161 -19.36 -6.23 -35.53
C TYR A 161 -20.47 -7.27 -35.72
N LYS A 162 -21.69 -6.91 -35.43
CA LYS A 162 -22.84 -7.82 -35.66
C LYS A 162 -23.06 -8.16 -37.11
N VAL A 163 -22.90 -7.18 -37.99
CA VAL A 163 -23.00 -7.38 -39.48
C VAL A 163 -21.83 -8.24 -39.97
N GLN A 164 -20.61 -7.98 -39.47
CA GLN A 164 -19.42 -8.76 -39.80
C GLN A 164 -19.55 -10.21 -39.32
N GLN A 165 -20.08 -10.44 -38.08
CA GLN A 165 -20.35 -11.78 -37.54
C GLN A 165 -21.35 -12.56 -38.42
N ILE A 166 -22.42 -11.88 -38.89
CA ILE A 166 -23.41 -12.51 -39.80
C ILE A 166 -22.74 -12.93 -41.14
N ALA A 167 -21.93 -12.03 -41.72
CA ALA A 167 -21.26 -12.32 -42.97
C ALA A 167 -20.30 -13.51 -42.86
N LEU A 168 -19.48 -13.54 -41.85
CA LEU A 168 -18.55 -14.63 -41.55
C LEU A 168 -19.29 -15.94 -41.18
N ALA A 169 -20.40 -15.86 -40.45
CA ALA A 169 -21.22 -17.03 -40.14
C ALA A 169 -21.84 -17.67 -41.44
N MET A 170 -22.32 -16.84 -42.32
CA MET A 170 -22.82 -17.34 -43.64
C MET A 170 -21.69 -17.94 -44.49
N GLU A 171 -20.45 -17.41 -44.37
CA GLU A 171 -19.31 -17.96 -45.07
C GLU A 171 -18.85 -19.31 -44.47
N LEU A 172 -18.87 -19.44 -43.15
CA LEU A 172 -18.57 -20.71 -42.45
C LEU A 172 -19.57 -21.82 -42.84
N GLU A 173 -20.87 -21.49 -42.92
CA GLU A 173 -21.92 -22.44 -43.32
C GLU A 173 -21.84 -22.92 -44.81
N LYS A 174 -21.13 -22.18 -45.66
CA LYS A 174 -20.83 -22.64 -47.02
C LYS A 174 -19.68 -23.64 -47.08
N ASN A 175 -18.79 -23.59 -46.07
CA ASN A 175 -17.53 -24.33 -46.05
C ASN A 175 -17.55 -25.52 -45.07
N SER A 176 -18.58 -25.64 -44.23
CA SER A 176 -18.73 -26.71 -43.21
C SER A 176 -20.18 -27.15 -43.02
N SER A 177 -20.35 -28.42 -42.67
CA SER A 177 -21.68 -28.97 -42.39
C SER A 177 -22.22 -28.45 -41.03
N LYS A 178 -23.50 -28.62 -40.78
CA LYS A 178 -24.12 -28.25 -39.50
C LYS A 178 -23.55 -29.04 -38.33
N GLU A 179 -23.26 -30.29 -38.52
CA GLU A 179 -22.66 -31.20 -37.57
C GLU A 179 -21.24 -30.79 -37.22
N GLU A 180 -20.44 -30.43 -38.21
CA GLU A 180 -19.08 -29.90 -38.02
C GLU A 180 -19.11 -28.57 -37.25
N ILE A 181 -19.95 -27.62 -37.64
CA ILE A 181 -20.07 -26.32 -36.96
C ILE A 181 -20.50 -26.50 -35.49
N PHE A 182 -21.50 -27.36 -35.24
CA PHE A 182 -21.95 -27.66 -33.90
C PHE A 182 -20.84 -28.31 -33.03
N THR A 183 -20.10 -29.20 -33.63
CA THR A 183 -18.93 -29.84 -32.95
C THR A 183 -17.83 -28.85 -32.64
N MET A 184 -17.47 -28.00 -33.62
CA MET A 184 -16.50 -26.89 -33.38
C MET A 184 -16.98 -25.96 -32.25
N TYR A 185 -18.27 -25.66 -32.22
CA TYR A 185 -18.88 -24.83 -31.17
C TYR A 185 -18.71 -25.48 -29.79
N LEU A 186 -19.11 -26.74 -29.61
CA LEU A 186 -18.99 -27.45 -28.31
C LEU A 186 -17.54 -27.60 -27.87
N ASN A 187 -16.61 -27.83 -28.79
CA ASN A 187 -15.19 -27.95 -28.49
C ASN A 187 -14.53 -26.62 -28.14
N LYS A 188 -15.17 -25.47 -28.46
CA LYS A 188 -14.63 -24.14 -28.23
C LYS A 188 -15.27 -23.40 -27.06
N MET A 189 -16.49 -23.78 -26.64
CA MET A 189 -17.24 -23.10 -25.60
C MET A 189 -16.54 -23.18 -24.24
N ASN A 190 -16.70 -22.10 -23.45
CA ASN A 190 -16.30 -22.01 -22.06
C ASN A 190 -17.43 -22.47 -21.16
N PHE A 191 -17.15 -23.44 -20.28
CA PHE A 191 -18.08 -24.02 -19.31
C PHE A 191 -17.82 -23.55 -17.86
N GLY A 192 -16.96 -22.56 -17.63
CA GLY A 192 -16.66 -22.07 -16.27
C GLY A 192 -15.73 -22.99 -15.50
N GLY A 193 -16.00 -23.11 -14.20
CA GLY A 193 -15.20 -23.94 -13.31
C GLY A 193 -13.81 -23.38 -12.98
N VAL A 194 -13.13 -24.04 -12.06
CA VAL A 194 -11.75 -23.71 -11.73
C VAL A 194 -10.87 -24.02 -12.95
N GLY A 195 -10.11 -23.00 -13.40
CA GLY A 195 -9.23 -23.15 -14.56
C GLY A 195 -9.85 -22.88 -15.91
N ASN A 196 -11.06 -22.26 -15.97
CA ASN A 196 -11.68 -21.81 -17.23
C ASN A 196 -11.87 -22.96 -18.24
N ILE A 197 -12.73 -23.94 -17.88
CA ILE A 197 -12.98 -25.17 -18.63
C ILE A 197 -13.46 -24.89 -20.05
N ARG A 198 -12.68 -25.27 -21.07
CA ARG A 198 -13.05 -25.13 -22.47
C ARG A 198 -13.19 -26.49 -23.14
N GLY A 199 -14.25 -26.62 -23.95
CA GLY A 199 -14.62 -27.86 -24.60
C GLY A 199 -15.48 -28.77 -23.72
N VAL A 200 -16.47 -29.35 -24.38
CA VAL A 200 -17.53 -30.12 -23.71
C VAL A 200 -17.03 -31.41 -23.06
N GLN A 201 -16.05 -32.09 -23.66
CA GLN A 201 -15.45 -33.31 -23.09
C GLN A 201 -14.76 -33.00 -21.76
N LYS A 202 -13.96 -31.92 -21.73
CA LYS A 202 -13.31 -31.50 -20.49
C LYS A 202 -14.33 -31.09 -19.44
N ALA A 203 -15.40 -30.37 -19.82
CA ALA A 203 -16.47 -30.01 -18.90
C ALA A 203 -17.15 -31.25 -18.30
N SER A 204 -17.43 -32.24 -19.14
CA SER A 204 -18.01 -33.52 -18.71
C SER A 204 -17.13 -34.24 -17.69
N LEU A 205 -15.85 -34.36 -17.98
CA LEU A 205 -14.89 -35.03 -17.08
C LEU A 205 -14.75 -34.27 -15.76
N GLN A 206 -14.73 -32.93 -15.82
CA GLN A 206 -14.47 -32.12 -14.63
C GLN A 206 -15.69 -31.97 -13.72
N TYR A 207 -16.89 -31.86 -14.27
CA TYR A 207 -18.11 -31.78 -13.46
C TYR A 207 -18.60 -33.14 -13.00
N TYR A 208 -18.48 -34.17 -13.86
CA TYR A 208 -19.13 -35.48 -13.63
C TYR A 208 -18.19 -36.68 -13.62
N GLY A 209 -16.92 -36.54 -14.00
CA GLY A 209 -15.99 -37.65 -14.10
C GLY A 209 -16.31 -38.62 -15.23
N LYS A 210 -17.11 -38.23 -16.20
CA LYS A 210 -17.66 -39.04 -17.30
C LYS A 210 -17.26 -38.47 -18.64
N ASN A 211 -17.16 -39.32 -19.64
CA ASN A 211 -17.05 -38.90 -21.03
C ASN A 211 -18.39 -38.32 -21.51
N VAL A 212 -18.35 -37.41 -22.51
CA VAL A 212 -19.56 -36.77 -23.06
C VAL A 212 -20.63 -37.77 -23.46
N TRP A 213 -20.22 -38.89 -24.08
CA TRP A 213 -21.17 -39.93 -24.56
C TRP A 213 -21.80 -40.77 -23.42
N GLU A 214 -21.37 -40.58 -22.18
CA GLU A 214 -21.91 -41.23 -20.98
C GLU A 214 -22.92 -40.33 -20.24
N LEU A 215 -23.11 -39.08 -20.68
CA LEU A 215 -23.95 -38.13 -19.97
C LEU A 215 -25.44 -38.43 -20.14
N ASN A 216 -26.15 -38.33 -19.00
CA ASN A 216 -27.60 -38.39 -18.98
C ASN A 216 -28.29 -37.05 -19.33
N LEU A 217 -29.63 -37.03 -19.40
CA LEU A 217 -30.41 -35.85 -19.71
C LEU A 217 -30.16 -34.68 -18.71
N ALA A 218 -30.11 -34.96 -17.41
CA ALA A 218 -29.92 -33.94 -16.37
C ALA A 218 -28.54 -33.30 -16.45
N GLU A 219 -27.49 -34.08 -16.71
CA GLU A 219 -26.12 -33.63 -16.90
C GLU A 219 -25.97 -32.81 -18.21
N SER A 220 -26.57 -33.29 -19.30
CA SER A 220 -26.59 -32.61 -20.59
C SER A 220 -27.28 -31.23 -20.50
N ALA A 221 -28.43 -31.17 -19.82
CA ALA A 221 -29.19 -29.92 -19.60
C ALA A 221 -28.42 -28.95 -18.69
N MET A 222 -27.65 -29.47 -17.72
CA MET A 222 -26.80 -28.64 -16.87
C MET A 222 -25.71 -27.97 -17.71
N LEU A 223 -24.94 -28.71 -18.50
CA LEU A 223 -23.89 -28.13 -19.35
C LEU A 223 -24.43 -27.10 -20.32
N ALA A 224 -25.59 -27.38 -20.97
CA ALA A 224 -26.25 -26.41 -21.85
C ALA A 224 -26.70 -25.15 -21.07
N GLY A 225 -27.01 -25.28 -19.78
CA GLY A 225 -27.35 -24.15 -18.92
C GLY A 225 -26.18 -23.27 -18.53
N VAL A 226 -25.04 -23.87 -18.21
CA VAL A 226 -23.83 -23.20 -17.71
C VAL A 226 -23.26 -22.21 -18.71
N ILE A 227 -23.24 -22.52 -20.01
CA ILE A 227 -22.61 -21.68 -21.06
C ILE A 227 -23.18 -20.28 -21.17
N ASN A 228 -24.40 -20.02 -20.73
CA ASN A 228 -25.03 -18.72 -20.78
C ASN A 228 -24.32 -17.68 -19.92
N SER A 229 -23.82 -18.07 -18.74
CA SER A 229 -22.97 -17.29 -17.87
C SER A 229 -22.16 -18.24 -16.98
N PRO A 230 -21.01 -18.72 -17.46
CA PRO A 230 -20.27 -19.81 -16.82
C PRO A 230 -19.91 -19.57 -15.35
N TYR A 231 -19.58 -18.33 -14.99
CA TYR A 231 -19.24 -17.99 -13.60
C TYR A 231 -20.48 -17.84 -12.70
N THR A 232 -21.64 -17.43 -13.26
CA THR A 232 -22.89 -17.26 -12.50
C THR A 232 -23.60 -18.59 -12.26
N PHE A 233 -23.46 -19.53 -13.19
CA PHE A 233 -24.13 -20.83 -13.19
C PHE A 233 -23.18 -22.01 -12.92
N ASP A 234 -21.99 -21.71 -12.39
CA ASP A 234 -21.07 -22.75 -11.93
C ASP A 234 -21.71 -23.54 -10.77
N PRO A 235 -21.96 -24.85 -10.92
CA PRO A 235 -22.66 -25.64 -9.91
C PRO A 235 -21.86 -25.87 -8.63
N HIS A 236 -20.52 -25.82 -8.67
CA HIS A 236 -19.67 -25.91 -7.49
C HIS A 236 -19.73 -24.66 -6.60
N ASN A 237 -19.88 -23.49 -7.21
CA ASN A 237 -19.89 -22.21 -6.51
C ASN A 237 -21.30 -21.68 -6.23
N TYR A 238 -22.28 -21.98 -7.13
CA TYR A 238 -23.62 -21.40 -7.06
C TYR A 238 -24.70 -22.44 -7.35
N LEU A 239 -24.76 -23.51 -6.56
CA LEU A 239 -25.62 -24.68 -6.75
C LEU A 239 -27.08 -24.35 -7.02
N ASP A 240 -27.68 -23.42 -6.24
CA ASP A 240 -29.09 -23.02 -6.41
C ASP A 240 -29.35 -22.33 -7.78
N LYS A 241 -28.42 -21.48 -8.22
CA LYS A 241 -28.57 -20.80 -9.51
C LYS A 241 -28.38 -21.77 -10.66
N ALA A 242 -27.43 -22.67 -10.56
CA ALA A 242 -27.16 -23.71 -11.51
C ALA A 242 -28.35 -24.66 -11.64
N THR A 243 -28.93 -25.11 -10.50
CA THR A 243 -30.13 -25.95 -10.47
C THR A 243 -31.33 -25.27 -11.15
N LYS A 244 -31.59 -23.99 -10.85
CA LYS A 244 -32.67 -23.24 -11.50
C LYS A 244 -32.43 -23.10 -13.01
N ARG A 245 -31.19 -22.89 -13.41
CA ARG A 245 -30.83 -22.75 -14.83
C ARG A 245 -30.97 -24.07 -15.56
N ARG A 246 -30.53 -25.22 -15.01
CA ARG A 246 -30.75 -26.56 -15.54
C ARG A 246 -32.25 -26.81 -15.75
N ASN A 247 -33.06 -26.51 -14.73
CA ASN A 247 -34.50 -26.73 -14.81
C ASN A 247 -35.15 -25.88 -15.94
N THR A 248 -34.69 -24.64 -16.15
CA THR A 248 -35.11 -23.79 -17.28
C THR A 248 -34.76 -24.44 -18.62
N VAL A 249 -33.57 -25.07 -18.75
CA VAL A 249 -33.22 -25.82 -19.98
C VAL A 249 -34.17 -26.96 -20.23
N LEU A 250 -34.44 -27.79 -19.21
CA LEU A 250 -35.39 -28.92 -19.31
C LEU A 250 -36.80 -28.45 -19.71
N ASP A 251 -37.28 -27.33 -19.15
CA ASP A 251 -38.56 -26.73 -19.55
C ASP A 251 -38.57 -26.27 -21.03
N LEU A 252 -37.47 -25.73 -21.50
CA LEU A 252 -37.33 -25.34 -22.91
C LEU A 252 -37.27 -26.57 -23.85
N MET A 253 -36.64 -27.66 -23.38
CA MET A 253 -36.66 -28.93 -24.15
C MET A 253 -38.06 -29.49 -24.30
N VAL A 254 -38.91 -29.45 -23.25
CA VAL A 254 -40.35 -29.78 -23.36
C VAL A 254 -41.06 -28.83 -24.31
N TYR A 255 -40.88 -27.51 -24.16
CA TYR A 255 -41.49 -26.49 -24.98
C TYR A 255 -41.20 -26.64 -26.47
N HIS A 256 -40.01 -27.09 -26.83
CA HIS A 256 -39.60 -27.34 -28.21
C HIS A 256 -39.89 -28.76 -28.69
N GLY A 257 -40.43 -29.65 -27.84
CA GLY A 257 -40.80 -31.01 -28.17
C GLY A 257 -39.64 -31.98 -28.29
N TYR A 258 -38.49 -31.68 -27.68
CA TYR A 258 -37.31 -32.58 -27.63
C TYR A 258 -37.46 -33.71 -26.60
N ILE A 259 -38.15 -33.42 -25.49
CA ILE A 259 -38.43 -34.42 -24.42
C ILE A 259 -39.92 -34.33 -23.99
N THR A 260 -40.40 -35.39 -23.36
CA THR A 260 -41.71 -35.43 -22.72
C THR A 260 -41.72 -34.72 -21.38
N GLN A 261 -42.91 -34.38 -20.84
CA GLN A 261 -43.03 -33.83 -19.49
C GLN A 261 -42.55 -34.83 -18.42
N GLU A 262 -42.76 -36.11 -18.60
CA GLU A 262 -42.35 -37.17 -17.69
C GLU A 262 -40.82 -37.26 -17.61
N GLU A 263 -40.12 -37.19 -18.72
CA GLU A 263 -38.65 -37.16 -18.79
C GLU A 263 -38.08 -35.93 -18.13
N CYS A 264 -38.70 -34.74 -18.34
CA CYS A 264 -38.35 -33.50 -17.70
C CYS A 264 -38.46 -33.60 -16.15
N ASP A 265 -39.62 -34.11 -15.67
CA ASP A 265 -39.88 -34.23 -14.23
C ASP A 265 -38.91 -35.25 -13.58
N LEU A 266 -38.58 -36.34 -14.26
CA LEU A 266 -37.58 -37.28 -13.81
C LEU A 266 -36.19 -36.61 -13.73
N ALA A 267 -35.76 -35.89 -14.78
CA ALA A 267 -34.46 -35.20 -14.77
C ALA A 267 -34.37 -34.09 -13.71
N LYS A 268 -35.49 -33.40 -13.45
CA LYS A 268 -35.55 -32.40 -12.37
C LYS A 268 -35.48 -32.99 -10.96
N SER A 269 -35.99 -34.24 -10.78
CA SER A 269 -35.95 -34.93 -9.49
C SER A 269 -34.53 -35.30 -9.04
N ILE A 270 -33.58 -35.37 -9.96
CA ILE A 270 -32.19 -35.65 -9.65
C ILE A 270 -31.57 -34.39 -9.07
N LYS A 271 -31.01 -34.47 -7.86
CA LYS A 271 -30.30 -33.36 -7.24
C LYS A 271 -29.00 -33.09 -7.97
N VAL A 272 -28.70 -31.80 -8.16
CA VAL A 272 -27.49 -31.41 -8.89
C VAL A 272 -26.23 -31.79 -8.13
N GLU A 273 -26.24 -31.65 -6.80
CA GLU A 273 -25.12 -32.05 -5.96
C GLU A 273 -24.74 -33.54 -6.09
N ASP A 274 -25.72 -34.43 -6.37
CA ASP A 274 -25.51 -35.89 -6.54
C ASP A 274 -24.87 -36.20 -7.90
N LEU A 275 -24.88 -35.26 -8.86
CA LEU A 275 -24.28 -35.44 -10.17
C LEU A 275 -22.81 -35.03 -10.20
N LEU A 276 -22.39 -34.14 -9.28
CA LEU A 276 -21.07 -33.52 -9.29
C LEU A 276 -20.03 -34.41 -8.61
N ILE A 277 -18.83 -34.46 -9.16
CA ILE A 277 -17.64 -34.96 -8.46
C ILE A 277 -16.97 -33.86 -7.66
N ASP A 278 -16.17 -34.25 -6.65
CA ASP A 278 -15.41 -33.25 -5.86
C ASP A 278 -14.39 -32.53 -6.76
N SER A 279 -14.51 -31.21 -6.83
CA SER A 279 -13.69 -30.35 -7.70
C SER A 279 -12.19 -30.41 -7.40
N LYS A 280 -11.82 -30.92 -6.22
CA LYS A 280 -10.41 -31.01 -5.80
C LYS A 280 -9.64 -32.15 -6.46
N SER A 281 -10.30 -33.10 -7.09
CA SER A 281 -9.67 -34.33 -7.56
C SER A 281 -9.18 -34.33 -9.02
N THR A 282 -9.54 -33.35 -9.84
CA THR A 282 -9.35 -33.47 -11.31
C THR A 282 -8.55 -32.35 -11.98
N LEU A 283 -8.05 -31.36 -11.22
CA LEU A 283 -7.31 -30.20 -11.77
C LEU A 283 -5.82 -30.26 -11.49
N ASN A 284 -5.14 -31.29 -12.00
CA ASN A 284 -3.67 -31.34 -12.02
C ASN A 284 -3.09 -30.83 -13.35
N SER A 285 -3.55 -29.68 -13.87
CA SER A 285 -2.77 -28.90 -14.82
C SER A 285 -2.09 -27.75 -14.08
N ASN A 286 -1.40 -28.07 -13.00
CA ASN A 286 -0.56 -27.11 -12.33
C ASN A 286 0.70 -26.99 -13.14
N TYR A 287 0.82 -25.90 -13.87
CA TYR A 287 2.13 -25.47 -14.34
C TYR A 287 2.96 -25.08 -13.10
N THR A 288 4.20 -25.45 -13.09
CA THR A 288 5.15 -24.79 -12.20
C THR A 288 5.05 -23.29 -12.43
N TYR A 289 4.94 -22.47 -11.37
CA TYR A 289 4.82 -21.00 -11.45
C TYR A 289 3.47 -20.49 -11.96
N GLN A 290 2.38 -21.12 -11.54
CA GLN A 290 1.02 -20.86 -12.05
C GLN A 290 0.57 -19.39 -11.84
N ALA A 291 0.86 -18.77 -10.69
CA ALA A 291 0.49 -17.38 -10.41
C ALA A 291 1.09 -16.42 -11.45
N TYR A 292 2.36 -16.61 -11.79
CA TYR A 292 3.03 -15.80 -12.80
C TYR A 292 2.44 -16.03 -14.20
N ILE A 293 2.18 -17.28 -14.55
CA ILE A 293 1.58 -17.65 -15.85
C ILE A 293 0.20 -17.00 -16.00
N ASP A 294 -0.65 -17.08 -14.97
CA ASP A 294 -1.99 -16.48 -15.00
C ASP A 294 -1.94 -14.96 -15.12
N ALA A 295 -1.01 -14.29 -14.42
CA ALA A 295 -0.77 -12.87 -14.56
C ALA A 295 -0.33 -12.49 -15.99
N ALA A 296 0.57 -13.28 -16.61
CA ALA A 296 0.99 -13.06 -17.98
C ALA A 296 -0.14 -13.28 -19.00
N LEU A 297 -0.99 -14.29 -18.80
CA LEU A 297 -2.15 -14.53 -19.67
C LEU A 297 -3.19 -13.40 -19.57
N LYS A 298 -3.40 -12.86 -18.37
CA LYS A 298 -4.25 -11.67 -18.16
C LYS A 298 -3.69 -10.45 -18.88
N GLU A 299 -2.40 -10.17 -18.67
CA GLU A 299 -1.74 -9.05 -19.33
C GLU A 299 -1.78 -9.20 -20.86
N ALA A 300 -1.55 -10.40 -21.39
CA ALA A 300 -1.66 -10.66 -22.82
C ALA A 300 -3.06 -10.30 -23.36
N ARG A 301 -4.11 -10.63 -22.61
CA ARG A 301 -5.48 -10.23 -22.95
C ARG A 301 -5.66 -8.70 -22.93
N GLU A 302 -5.15 -8.04 -21.90
CA GLU A 302 -5.27 -6.59 -21.74
C GLU A 302 -4.58 -5.82 -22.89
N VAL A 303 -3.34 -6.20 -23.22
CA VAL A 303 -2.52 -5.46 -24.20
C VAL A 303 -2.86 -5.80 -25.65
N THR A 304 -3.37 -7.00 -25.92
CA THR A 304 -3.72 -7.42 -27.29
C THR A 304 -5.18 -7.27 -27.62
N GLY A 305 -6.05 -7.22 -26.61
CA GLY A 305 -7.49 -7.35 -26.74
C GLY A 305 -7.94 -8.73 -27.19
N LEU A 306 -7.10 -9.75 -27.13
CA LEU A 306 -7.38 -11.11 -27.57
C LEU A 306 -7.18 -12.10 -26.42
N ASP A 307 -8.06 -13.08 -26.31
CA ASP A 307 -7.92 -14.13 -25.30
C ASP A 307 -6.85 -15.15 -25.73
N PRO A 308 -5.72 -15.28 -24.99
CA PRO A 308 -4.68 -16.26 -25.30
C PRO A 308 -5.15 -17.72 -25.31
N MET A 309 -6.31 -18.00 -24.69
CA MET A 309 -6.95 -19.33 -24.77
C MET A 309 -7.63 -19.58 -26.12
N ASN A 310 -7.96 -18.53 -26.86
CA ASN A 310 -8.67 -18.62 -28.14
C ASN A 310 -7.78 -18.34 -29.34
N VAL A 311 -6.82 -17.43 -29.17
CA VAL A 311 -5.86 -17.03 -30.21
C VAL A 311 -4.49 -17.53 -29.83
N SER A 312 -3.91 -18.36 -30.67
CA SER A 312 -2.60 -18.94 -30.45
C SER A 312 -1.49 -17.88 -30.45
N MET A 313 -0.78 -17.78 -29.35
CA MET A 313 0.30 -16.82 -29.12
C MET A 313 1.56 -17.53 -28.64
N GLU A 314 2.70 -16.94 -28.89
CA GLU A 314 3.95 -17.24 -28.22
C GLU A 314 4.29 -16.03 -27.35
N ILE A 315 4.14 -16.21 -26.04
CA ILE A 315 4.28 -15.15 -25.03
C ILE A 315 5.64 -15.29 -24.39
N HIS A 316 6.53 -14.36 -24.66
CA HIS A 316 7.84 -14.24 -24.00
C HIS A 316 7.66 -13.38 -22.76
N THR A 317 7.88 -13.96 -21.60
CA THR A 317 7.77 -13.26 -20.33
C THR A 317 9.11 -12.79 -19.77
N ASN A 318 9.05 -11.92 -18.77
CA ASN A 318 10.21 -11.41 -18.05
C ASN A 318 10.56 -12.27 -16.83
N MET A 319 9.87 -13.39 -16.62
CA MET A 319 10.06 -14.25 -15.45
C MET A 319 11.49 -14.78 -15.35
N ASN A 320 12.15 -14.49 -14.23
CA ASN A 320 13.40 -15.15 -13.88
C ASN A 320 13.09 -16.46 -13.11
N PRO A 321 13.44 -17.64 -13.63
CA PRO A 321 13.03 -18.90 -13.01
C PRO A 321 13.66 -19.12 -11.62
N THR A 322 14.85 -18.57 -11.34
CA THR A 322 15.49 -18.70 -10.03
C THR A 322 14.79 -17.81 -8.99
N VAL A 323 14.43 -16.56 -9.35
CA VAL A 323 13.67 -15.66 -8.47
C VAL A 323 12.29 -16.24 -8.20
N GLN A 324 11.62 -16.72 -9.24
CA GLN A 324 10.28 -17.30 -9.10
C GLN A 324 10.29 -18.58 -8.24
N ALA A 325 11.28 -19.47 -8.45
CA ALA A 325 11.43 -20.67 -7.62
C ALA A 325 11.65 -20.35 -6.13
N GLN A 326 12.39 -19.27 -5.82
CA GLN A 326 12.56 -18.80 -4.45
C GLN A 326 11.24 -18.32 -3.87
N LEU A 327 10.45 -17.53 -4.63
CA LEU A 327 9.13 -17.08 -4.19
C LEU A 327 8.17 -18.24 -3.96
N GLU A 328 8.16 -19.25 -4.84
CA GLU A 328 7.36 -20.47 -4.64
C GLU A 328 7.77 -21.23 -3.38
N SER A 329 9.06 -21.31 -3.09
CA SER A 329 9.55 -21.99 -1.87
C SER A 329 9.12 -21.26 -0.60
N ILE A 330 9.08 -19.93 -0.63
CA ILE A 330 8.57 -19.12 0.47
C ILE A 330 7.05 -19.36 0.63
N GLN A 331 6.31 -19.27 -0.46
CA GLN A 331 4.86 -19.50 -0.51
C GLN A 331 4.47 -20.87 0.07
N ALA A 332 5.25 -21.89 -0.24
CA ALA A 332 5.05 -23.26 0.25
C ALA A 332 5.53 -23.50 1.69
N GLY A 333 6.12 -22.48 2.36
CA GLY A 333 6.69 -22.62 3.71
C GLY A 333 7.95 -23.48 3.78
N THR A 334 8.64 -23.70 2.65
CA THR A 334 9.87 -24.55 2.58
C THR A 334 11.17 -23.74 2.62
N ALA A 335 11.08 -22.41 2.57
CA ALA A 335 12.22 -21.49 2.61
C ALA A 335 12.68 -21.14 4.04
N GLY A 336 12.18 -21.78 5.08
CA GLY A 336 12.54 -21.51 6.47
C GLY A 336 11.89 -20.22 7.04
N ILE A 337 10.83 -19.74 6.43
CA ILE A 337 9.98 -18.66 6.93
C ILE A 337 8.70 -19.29 7.47
N ASP A 338 8.49 -19.19 8.78
CA ASP A 338 7.29 -19.69 9.44
C ASP A 338 6.13 -18.70 9.32
N PHE A 339 4.91 -19.21 9.19
CA PHE A 339 3.69 -18.42 9.17
C PHE A 339 2.90 -18.56 10.47
N PRO A 340 2.17 -17.53 10.93
CA PRO A 340 1.53 -17.53 12.23
C PRO A 340 0.34 -18.51 12.33
N ASP A 341 -0.38 -18.71 11.24
CA ASP A 341 -1.57 -19.57 11.16
C ASP A 341 -1.95 -19.84 9.69
N ASP A 342 -2.99 -20.67 9.48
CA ASP A 342 -3.44 -21.06 8.15
C ASP A 342 -4.32 -20.02 7.44
N LEU A 343 -4.79 -18.99 8.14
CA LEU A 343 -5.59 -17.90 7.58
C LEU A 343 -4.73 -16.72 7.12
N TYR A 344 -3.46 -16.74 7.48
CA TYR A 344 -2.49 -15.73 7.08
C TYR A 344 -2.16 -15.87 5.60
N GLU A 345 -2.33 -14.77 4.86
CA GLU A 345 -2.03 -14.68 3.44
C GLU A 345 -0.95 -13.63 3.15
N LEU A 346 -0.40 -13.73 1.96
CA LEU A 346 0.68 -12.85 1.52
C LEU A 346 0.68 -12.70 0.00
N GLY A 347 1.30 -11.62 -0.48
CA GLY A 347 1.55 -11.39 -1.89
C GLY A 347 2.86 -10.62 -2.06
N SER A 348 3.68 -10.99 -3.01
CA SER A 348 4.94 -10.30 -3.29
C SER A 348 5.23 -10.19 -4.76
N ILE A 349 5.90 -9.11 -5.12
CA ILE A 349 6.30 -8.85 -6.49
C ILE A 349 7.73 -8.32 -6.53
N VAL A 350 8.45 -8.67 -7.59
CA VAL A 350 9.82 -8.21 -7.85
C VAL A 350 9.86 -7.54 -9.22
N ILE A 351 10.19 -6.24 -9.26
CA ILE A 351 10.19 -5.41 -10.46
C ILE A 351 11.60 -4.86 -10.71
N ASN A 352 12.07 -4.96 -11.95
CA ASN A 352 13.28 -4.28 -12.42
C ASN A 352 12.99 -2.78 -12.54
N ASN A 353 13.74 -1.95 -11.81
CA ASN A 353 13.51 -0.51 -11.75
C ASN A 353 13.75 0.23 -13.07
N GLN A 354 14.61 -0.31 -13.94
CA GLN A 354 15.03 0.35 -15.17
C GLN A 354 14.10 0.06 -16.35
N THR A 355 13.44 -1.11 -16.32
CA THR A 355 12.64 -1.60 -17.46
C THR A 355 11.16 -1.76 -17.13
N GLY A 356 10.78 -1.85 -15.84
CA GLY A 356 9.42 -2.17 -15.40
C GLY A 356 9.11 -3.68 -15.49
N GLU A 357 10.07 -4.51 -15.86
CA GLU A 357 9.90 -5.96 -15.98
C GLU A 357 9.61 -6.59 -14.62
N ILE A 358 8.53 -7.36 -14.55
CA ILE A 358 8.20 -8.18 -13.40
C ILE A 358 8.96 -9.50 -13.53
N VAL A 359 9.96 -9.72 -12.67
CA VAL A 359 10.81 -10.91 -12.72
C VAL A 359 10.35 -12.04 -11.81
N GLY A 360 9.41 -11.77 -10.89
CA GLY A 360 8.82 -12.76 -10.00
C GLY A 360 7.54 -12.28 -9.34
N ILE A 361 6.60 -13.21 -9.13
CA ILE A 361 5.30 -13.00 -8.48
C ILE A 361 5.05 -14.12 -7.47
N MET A 362 4.64 -13.77 -6.26
CA MET A 362 4.11 -14.66 -5.24
C MET A 362 2.64 -14.32 -5.01
N GLY A 363 1.74 -15.14 -5.55
CA GLY A 363 0.32 -14.83 -5.59
C GLY A 363 -0.44 -15.09 -4.28
N GLY A 364 0.15 -15.84 -3.33
CA GLY A 364 -0.43 -16.18 -2.04
C GLY A 364 -0.27 -17.63 -1.67
N ARG A 365 -0.44 -17.96 -0.39
CA ARG A 365 -0.26 -19.34 0.14
C ARG A 365 -1.21 -20.35 -0.49
N ASN A 366 -2.41 -19.92 -0.86
CA ASN A 366 -3.39 -20.78 -1.54
C ASN A 366 -2.87 -21.40 -2.85
N TRP A 367 -1.93 -20.76 -3.53
CA TRP A 367 -1.32 -21.25 -4.77
C TRP A 367 -0.41 -22.47 -4.53
N ALA A 368 0.14 -22.64 -3.32
CA ALA A 368 0.96 -23.81 -2.96
C ALA A 368 0.17 -25.13 -2.99
N SER A 369 -1.15 -25.08 -2.77
CA SER A 369 -2.03 -26.27 -2.86
C SER A 369 -2.43 -26.64 -4.28
N GLY A 370 -2.04 -25.81 -5.26
CA GLY A 370 -2.37 -25.96 -6.68
C GLY A 370 -3.71 -25.34 -7.07
N GLY A 371 -3.81 -24.95 -8.31
CA GLY A 371 -4.99 -24.32 -8.90
C GLY A 371 -4.57 -23.29 -9.94
N SER A 372 -5.50 -22.86 -10.77
CA SER A 372 -5.31 -21.75 -11.71
C SER A 372 -6.39 -20.72 -11.50
N MET A 373 -6.12 -19.44 -11.86
CA MET A 373 -7.05 -18.33 -11.71
C MET A 373 -7.53 -18.14 -10.26
N LEU A 374 -6.69 -18.44 -9.28
CA LEU A 374 -6.90 -18.08 -7.89
C LEU A 374 -6.68 -16.56 -7.73
N LEU A 375 -7.14 -16.01 -6.60
CA LEU A 375 -6.86 -14.60 -6.28
C LEU A 375 -5.34 -14.40 -6.13
N ASP A 376 -4.78 -13.54 -6.97
CA ASP A 376 -3.38 -13.14 -6.89
C ASP A 376 -3.24 -11.92 -5.97
N HIS A 377 -2.78 -12.16 -4.73
CA HIS A 377 -2.63 -11.11 -3.73
C HIS A 377 -1.57 -10.06 -4.09
N ALA A 378 -0.65 -10.36 -4.99
CA ALA A 378 0.34 -9.40 -5.44
C ALA A 378 -0.19 -8.42 -6.50
N THR A 379 -1.12 -8.86 -7.36
CA THR A 379 -1.56 -8.09 -8.53
C THR A 379 -3.03 -7.71 -8.54
N GLU A 380 -3.90 -8.44 -7.82
CA GLU A 380 -5.35 -8.31 -7.87
C GLU A 380 -5.99 -7.90 -6.55
N GLN A 381 -5.30 -8.05 -5.44
CA GLN A 381 -5.79 -7.59 -4.14
C GLN A 381 -5.37 -6.15 -3.90
N PHE A 382 -6.34 -5.31 -3.54
CA PHE A 382 -6.14 -3.90 -3.30
C PHE A 382 -6.42 -3.57 -1.84
N ASN A 383 -5.38 -3.22 -1.10
CA ASN A 383 -5.45 -2.85 0.30
C ASN A 383 -4.90 -1.43 0.53
N GLN A 384 -5.16 -0.88 1.71
CA GLN A 384 -4.50 0.34 2.13
C GLN A 384 -3.00 0.10 2.25
N PRO A 385 -2.13 0.94 1.64
CA PRO A 385 -0.67 0.75 1.71
C PRO A 385 -0.08 1.13 3.07
N GLY A 386 -0.85 1.82 3.92
CA GLY A 386 -0.34 2.36 5.16
C GLY A 386 0.90 3.24 4.91
N SER A 387 1.78 3.27 5.88
CA SER A 387 2.97 4.14 5.86
C SER A 387 3.98 3.87 4.74
N THR A 388 3.82 2.83 3.90
CA THR A 388 4.72 2.61 2.75
C THR A 388 4.61 3.71 1.70
N ILE A 389 3.49 4.43 1.66
CA ILE A 389 3.27 5.51 0.70
C ILE A 389 4.04 6.79 1.01
N LYS A 390 4.42 7.04 2.29
CA LYS A 390 5.01 8.28 2.76
C LYS A 390 6.23 8.75 1.95
N PRO A 391 7.22 7.91 1.65
CA PRO A 391 8.38 8.35 0.87
C PRO A 391 8.02 8.82 -0.53
N VAL A 392 7.11 8.11 -1.19
CA VAL A 392 6.76 8.38 -2.59
C VAL A 392 5.73 9.50 -2.74
N LEU A 393 4.90 9.75 -1.74
CA LEU A 393 3.88 10.79 -1.78
C LEU A 393 4.35 12.06 -1.05
N ASP A 394 4.46 11.99 0.28
CA ASP A 394 4.64 13.19 1.11
C ASP A 394 6.02 13.80 0.93
N TYR A 395 7.05 13.00 1.15
CA TYR A 395 8.42 13.50 1.16
C TYR A 395 8.96 13.78 -0.25
N ALA A 396 8.59 12.95 -1.25
CA ALA A 396 8.97 13.20 -2.63
C ALA A 396 8.40 14.53 -3.14
N LEU A 397 7.11 14.81 -2.87
CA LEU A 397 6.49 16.07 -3.23
C LEU A 397 7.03 17.25 -2.41
N ALA A 398 7.39 17.04 -1.14
CA ALA A 398 8.01 18.09 -0.35
C ALA A 398 9.39 18.50 -0.92
N PHE A 399 10.19 17.53 -1.37
CA PHE A 399 11.44 17.82 -2.06
C PHE A 399 11.22 18.46 -3.45
N GLU A 400 10.17 18.05 -4.14
CA GLU A 400 9.86 18.59 -5.47
C GLU A 400 9.35 20.01 -5.42
N ASP A 401 8.34 20.27 -4.58
CA ASP A 401 7.53 21.49 -4.65
C ASP A 401 7.90 22.53 -3.57
N LEU A 402 8.40 22.10 -2.40
CA LEU A 402 8.72 22.98 -1.27
C LEU A 402 10.21 23.32 -1.20
N GLY A 403 11.10 22.56 -1.86
CA GLY A 403 12.53 22.73 -1.76
C GLY A 403 13.09 22.40 -0.38
N TRP A 404 12.48 21.45 0.32
CA TRP A 404 12.98 21.02 1.61
C TRP A 404 14.31 20.27 1.50
N ALA A 405 15.16 20.42 2.52
CA ALA A 405 16.36 19.60 2.69
C ALA A 405 16.02 18.27 3.37
N THR A 406 16.85 17.26 3.20
CA THR A 406 16.68 15.99 3.94
C THR A 406 16.73 16.17 5.45
N SER A 407 17.35 17.25 5.93
CA SER A 407 17.41 17.66 7.35
C SER A 407 16.29 18.60 7.78
N HIS A 408 15.28 18.83 6.92
CA HIS A 408 14.13 19.67 7.28
C HIS A 408 13.45 19.14 8.54
N THR A 409 12.95 20.04 9.37
CA THR A 409 12.31 19.66 10.63
C THR A 409 10.83 20.01 10.62
N VAL A 410 10.03 19.10 11.16
CA VAL A 410 8.57 19.24 11.28
C VAL A 410 8.18 19.02 12.74
N LEU A 411 7.16 19.72 13.21
CA LEU A 411 6.64 19.56 14.57
C LEU A 411 5.76 18.31 14.68
N ASP A 412 6.22 17.33 15.43
CA ASP A 412 5.48 16.11 15.77
C ASP A 412 4.59 16.32 16.98
N LYS A 413 3.31 16.52 16.73
CA LYS A 413 2.23 16.61 17.73
C LYS A 413 0.91 16.17 17.08
N PRO A 414 -0.13 15.80 17.84
CA PRO A 414 -1.46 15.51 17.29
C PRO A 414 -1.93 16.62 16.35
N VAL A 415 -2.47 16.23 15.19
CA VAL A 415 -2.92 17.16 14.15
C VAL A 415 -4.39 16.92 13.86
N THR A 416 -5.18 18.00 13.85
CA THR A 416 -6.62 17.93 13.58
C THR A 416 -6.94 18.59 12.24
N TYR A 417 -7.62 17.84 11.37
CA TYR A 417 -8.19 18.34 10.12
C TYR A 417 -9.69 18.03 10.09
N GLY A 418 -10.49 19.07 10.03
CA GLY A 418 -11.94 18.94 10.15
C GLY A 418 -12.32 18.26 11.49
N ASN A 419 -12.99 17.12 11.39
CA ASN A 419 -13.40 16.32 12.56
C ASN A 419 -12.41 15.19 12.92
N TRP A 420 -11.27 15.07 12.21
CA TRP A 420 -10.31 13.97 12.37
C TRP A 420 -9.06 14.46 13.09
N THR A 421 -8.66 13.73 14.15
CA THR A 421 -7.39 13.95 14.84
C THR A 421 -6.46 12.78 14.55
N PHE A 422 -5.32 13.08 13.98
CA PHE A 422 -4.27 12.12 13.65
C PHE A 422 -3.21 12.09 14.75
N ASN A 423 -2.83 10.91 15.15
CA ASN A 423 -1.80 10.61 16.14
C ASN A 423 -0.76 9.67 15.53
N ASN A 424 0.41 9.58 16.15
CA ASN A 424 1.33 8.48 15.89
C ASN A 424 0.75 7.17 16.40
N PHE A 425 1.16 6.04 15.82
CA PHE A 425 0.64 4.72 16.14
C PHE A 425 0.73 4.38 17.64
N ASP A 426 1.80 4.79 18.30
CA ASP A 426 2.07 4.59 19.72
C ASP A 426 1.68 5.78 20.60
N ASN A 427 1.00 6.78 20.04
CA ASN A 427 0.63 8.05 20.68
C ASN A 427 1.82 8.87 21.22
N THR A 428 3.04 8.56 20.78
CA THR A 428 4.24 9.37 21.11
C THR A 428 4.18 10.77 20.48
N LYS A 429 4.89 11.70 21.10
CA LYS A 429 5.05 13.10 20.66
C LYS A 429 6.51 13.48 20.82
N TRP A 430 7.18 13.65 19.71
CA TRP A 430 8.61 13.91 19.69
C TRP A 430 8.98 15.39 19.62
N GLY A 431 8.01 16.29 19.45
CA GLY A 431 8.29 17.71 19.24
C GLY A 431 8.89 17.97 17.85
N VAL A 432 9.92 18.81 17.77
CA VAL A 432 10.60 19.11 16.50
C VAL A 432 11.51 17.94 16.11
N VAL A 433 11.21 17.30 14.98
CA VAL A 433 11.98 16.17 14.44
C VAL A 433 12.40 16.45 13.01
N ASP A 434 13.56 15.93 12.60
CA ASP A 434 14.01 15.95 11.21
C ASP A 434 13.38 14.81 10.39
N LEU A 435 13.43 14.92 9.05
CA LEU A 435 12.83 13.94 8.15
C LEU A 435 13.43 12.53 8.27
N PRO A 436 14.77 12.32 8.45
CA PRO A 436 15.33 10.99 8.69
C PRO A 436 14.70 10.28 9.88
N LYS A 437 14.57 10.98 11.01
CA LYS A 437 13.89 10.44 12.20
C LYS A 437 12.40 10.20 11.95
N ALA A 438 11.73 11.12 11.26
CA ALA A 438 10.31 10.98 10.94
C ALA A 438 10.02 9.76 10.07
N VAL A 439 10.85 9.48 9.05
CA VAL A 439 10.72 8.30 8.18
C VAL A 439 11.12 7.03 8.92
N GLY A 440 12.21 7.07 9.69
CA GLY A 440 12.71 5.94 10.48
C GLY A 440 11.70 5.46 11.53
N LEU A 441 11.06 6.39 12.25
CA LEU A 441 9.99 6.12 13.22
C LEU A 441 8.60 6.05 12.59
N SER A 442 8.49 6.33 11.29
CA SER A 442 7.21 6.29 10.55
C SER A 442 6.12 7.20 11.11
N LEU A 443 6.48 8.42 11.56
CA LEU A 443 5.58 9.34 12.24
C LEU A 443 4.43 9.79 11.33
N ASN A 444 3.18 9.62 11.81
CA ASN A 444 1.97 9.94 11.05
C ASN A 444 1.73 11.45 10.99
N THR A 445 1.87 12.13 12.12
CA THR A 445 1.62 13.56 12.24
C THR A 445 2.55 14.38 11.35
N VAL A 446 3.80 13.94 11.22
CA VAL A 446 4.79 14.55 10.33
C VAL A 446 4.41 14.37 8.86
N ALA A 447 3.97 13.18 8.47
CA ALA A 447 3.52 12.88 7.10
C ALA A 447 2.30 13.75 6.72
N ILE A 448 1.29 13.81 7.59
CA ILE A 448 0.09 14.66 7.40
C ILE A 448 0.49 16.13 7.23
N ASN A 449 1.34 16.66 8.13
CA ASN A 449 1.79 18.05 8.06
C ASN A 449 2.62 18.32 6.79
N THR A 450 3.41 17.36 6.35
CA THR A 450 4.22 17.47 5.13
C THR A 450 3.33 17.54 3.89
N LEU A 451 2.36 16.63 3.75
CA LEU A 451 1.44 16.65 2.61
C LEU A 451 0.57 17.91 2.62
N GLN A 452 0.12 18.35 3.81
CA GLN A 452 -0.62 19.60 3.92
C GLN A 452 0.20 20.81 3.47
N ALA A 453 1.48 20.90 3.83
CA ALA A 453 2.37 21.95 3.36
C ALA A 453 2.52 21.94 1.82
N VAL A 454 2.57 20.77 1.20
CA VAL A 454 2.54 20.62 -0.27
C VAL A 454 1.22 21.13 -0.84
N ILE A 455 0.09 20.76 -0.23
CA ILE A 455 -1.24 21.23 -0.66
C ILE A 455 -1.36 22.74 -0.55
N ASP A 456 -0.91 23.33 0.56
CA ASP A 456 -0.96 24.76 0.81
C ASP A 456 -0.12 25.57 -0.22
N LYS A 457 0.98 24.99 -0.67
CA LYS A 457 1.88 25.59 -1.67
C LYS A 457 1.41 25.39 -3.11
N SER A 458 1.05 24.16 -3.45
CA SER A 458 0.89 23.71 -4.85
C SER A 458 -0.56 23.32 -5.18
N GLY A 459 -1.45 23.25 -4.19
CA GLY A 459 -2.86 22.92 -4.34
C GLY A 459 -3.13 21.40 -4.41
N VAL A 460 -4.36 20.99 -4.08
CA VAL A 460 -4.82 19.59 -4.11
C VAL A 460 -4.65 18.95 -5.50
N GLN A 461 -4.90 19.73 -6.56
CA GLN A 461 -4.79 19.25 -7.95
C GLN A 461 -3.37 18.75 -8.29
N ARG A 462 -2.33 19.37 -7.72
CA ARG A 462 -0.94 18.91 -7.90
C ARG A 462 -0.76 17.50 -7.34
N VAL A 463 -1.29 17.26 -6.14
CA VAL A 463 -1.21 15.95 -5.47
C VAL A 463 -2.00 14.89 -6.22
N THR A 464 -3.24 15.20 -6.60
CA THR A 464 -4.10 14.23 -7.33
C THR A 464 -3.57 13.91 -8.72
N ASN A 465 -3.00 14.89 -9.45
CA ASN A 465 -2.33 14.64 -10.73
C ASN A 465 -1.11 13.73 -10.56
N TYR A 466 -0.34 13.93 -9.50
CA TYR A 466 0.82 13.09 -9.20
C TYR A 466 0.39 11.65 -8.89
N LEU A 467 -0.61 11.45 -8.01
CA LEU A 467 -1.15 10.13 -7.71
C LEU A 467 -1.67 9.42 -8.96
N THR A 468 -2.35 10.14 -9.85
CA THR A 468 -2.80 9.61 -11.15
C THR A 468 -1.62 9.15 -12.01
N SER A 469 -0.52 9.93 -12.03
CA SER A 469 0.67 9.59 -12.82
C SER A 469 1.45 8.37 -12.30
N LEU A 470 1.22 7.96 -11.05
CA LEU A 470 1.80 6.75 -10.45
C LEU A 470 1.04 5.47 -10.82
N GLY A 471 -0.05 5.56 -11.59
CA GLY A 471 -0.73 4.40 -12.17
C GLY A 471 -1.59 3.58 -11.20
N PHE A 472 -2.03 4.14 -10.09
CA PHE A 472 -2.95 3.48 -9.15
C PHE A 472 -4.33 3.30 -9.79
N SER A 473 -4.71 2.07 -10.08
CA SER A 473 -5.94 1.73 -10.84
C SER A 473 -7.23 2.00 -10.07
N GLN A 474 -7.17 1.98 -8.73
CA GLN A 474 -8.34 2.23 -7.87
C GLN A 474 -8.45 3.70 -7.44
N PHE A 475 -7.54 4.56 -7.91
CA PHE A 475 -7.53 5.97 -7.56
C PHE A 475 -8.30 6.81 -8.56
N THR A 476 -9.16 7.70 -8.04
CA THR A 476 -9.71 8.85 -8.78
C THR A 476 -9.55 10.11 -7.91
N PRO A 477 -9.43 11.32 -8.51
CA PRO A 477 -9.22 12.55 -7.75
C PRO A 477 -10.27 12.83 -6.67
N GLU A 478 -11.50 12.36 -6.85
CA GLU A 478 -12.63 12.53 -5.92
C GLU A 478 -12.47 11.69 -4.63
N LEU A 479 -11.65 10.64 -4.66
CA LEU A 479 -11.38 9.78 -3.50
C LEU A 479 -10.32 10.37 -2.56
N PHE A 480 -9.61 11.41 -3.02
CA PHE A 480 -8.51 11.98 -2.26
C PHE A 480 -8.98 12.67 -0.98
N ASP A 481 -8.34 12.35 0.12
CA ASP A 481 -8.39 13.08 1.38
C ASP A 481 -7.00 13.11 2.04
N ILE A 482 -6.84 13.91 3.09
CA ILE A 482 -5.52 14.11 3.73
C ILE A 482 -4.96 12.83 4.37
N SER A 483 -5.78 11.83 4.69
CA SER A 483 -5.32 10.55 5.25
C SER A 483 -4.50 9.73 4.26
N PHE A 484 -4.51 10.08 2.96
CA PHE A 484 -3.62 9.49 1.96
C PHE A 484 -2.14 9.68 2.31
N ALA A 485 -1.78 10.74 3.06
CA ALA A 485 -0.44 10.92 3.59
C ALA A 485 0.06 9.74 4.43
N ILE A 486 -0.83 8.99 5.04
CA ILE A 486 -0.51 7.81 5.85
C ILE A 486 -0.96 6.50 5.19
N GLY A 487 -1.39 6.58 3.93
CA GLY A 487 -1.93 5.44 3.18
C GLY A 487 -3.26 4.92 3.71
N GLY A 488 -4.06 5.82 4.31
CA GLY A 488 -5.36 5.52 4.90
C GLY A 488 -6.54 5.90 4.00
N GLY A 489 -7.71 6.11 4.60
CA GLY A 489 -8.93 6.50 3.90
C GLY A 489 -9.35 5.52 2.82
N ASN A 490 -9.66 6.06 1.65
CA ASN A 490 -10.07 5.30 0.47
C ASN A 490 -8.90 4.86 -0.43
N MET A 491 -7.66 5.07 0.00
CA MET A 491 -6.50 4.63 -0.78
C MET A 491 -6.43 3.10 -0.83
N ARG A 492 -6.36 2.56 -2.05
CA ARG A 492 -6.25 1.12 -2.30
C ARG A 492 -5.21 0.89 -3.39
N VAL A 493 -4.24 0.02 -3.11
CA VAL A 493 -3.17 -0.33 -4.04
C VAL A 493 -2.88 -1.82 -3.97
N SER A 494 -2.43 -2.40 -5.07
CA SER A 494 -1.84 -3.74 -5.10
C SER A 494 -0.34 -3.67 -4.80
N ALA A 495 0.28 -4.81 -4.45
CA ALA A 495 1.74 -4.87 -4.28
C ALA A 495 2.47 -4.48 -5.58
N LYS A 496 1.92 -4.85 -6.74
CA LYS A 496 2.41 -4.45 -8.05
C LYS A 496 2.44 -2.93 -8.24
N GLU A 497 1.33 -2.26 -7.93
CA GLU A 497 1.24 -0.81 -8.08
C GLU A 497 2.14 -0.08 -7.08
N LEU A 498 2.21 -0.56 -5.83
CA LEU A 498 3.09 0.02 -4.81
C LEU A 498 4.56 -0.11 -5.18
N ALA A 499 4.98 -1.29 -5.69
CA ALA A 499 6.35 -1.51 -6.15
C ALA A 499 6.71 -0.58 -7.30
N ALA A 500 5.84 -0.44 -8.31
CA ALA A 500 6.05 0.44 -9.46
C ALA A 500 6.12 1.92 -9.04
N ALA A 501 5.21 2.37 -8.17
CA ALA A 501 5.19 3.73 -7.66
C ALA A 501 6.44 4.05 -6.83
N THR A 502 6.88 3.12 -5.98
CA THR A 502 8.10 3.30 -5.17
C THR A 502 9.35 3.21 -6.03
N GLY A 503 9.35 2.40 -7.10
CA GLY A 503 10.43 2.27 -8.09
C GLY A 503 10.82 3.60 -8.73
N VAL A 504 9.89 4.55 -8.84
CA VAL A 504 10.12 5.92 -9.32
C VAL A 504 11.27 6.60 -8.58
N LEU A 505 11.41 6.35 -7.29
CA LEU A 505 12.45 6.99 -6.45
C LEU A 505 13.86 6.52 -6.82
N ILE A 506 14.00 5.28 -7.24
CA ILE A 506 15.29 4.70 -7.68
C ILE A 506 15.56 4.94 -9.17
N ASN A 507 14.49 5.11 -9.97
CA ASN A 507 14.57 5.28 -11.42
C ASN A 507 14.62 6.75 -11.85
N GLY A 508 15.25 7.62 -11.07
CA GLY A 508 15.46 9.03 -11.41
C GLY A 508 14.15 9.81 -11.65
N GLY A 509 13.08 9.45 -10.99
CA GLY A 509 11.78 10.13 -11.08
C GLY A 509 10.88 9.65 -12.22
N ASN A 510 11.22 8.55 -12.90
CA ASN A 510 10.45 8.03 -14.03
C ASN A 510 9.55 6.87 -13.59
N TYR A 511 8.27 6.96 -13.92
CA TYR A 511 7.32 5.86 -13.76
C TYR A 511 7.30 5.00 -15.02
N ILE A 512 7.53 3.70 -14.86
CA ILE A 512 7.40 2.69 -15.91
C ILE A 512 6.27 1.76 -15.51
N LYS A 513 5.30 1.55 -16.42
CA LYS A 513 4.20 0.60 -16.18
C LYS A 513 4.77 -0.81 -16.01
N PRO A 514 4.53 -1.48 -14.88
CA PRO A 514 5.06 -2.83 -14.67
C PRO A 514 4.39 -3.83 -15.60
N HIS A 515 5.17 -4.78 -16.13
CA HIS A 515 4.71 -5.77 -17.11
C HIS A 515 5.39 -7.13 -16.93
N THR A 516 4.62 -8.19 -17.09
CA THR A 516 5.10 -9.59 -17.07
C THR A 516 5.63 -10.02 -18.43
N ILE A 517 5.16 -9.38 -19.50
CA ILE A 517 5.40 -9.77 -20.88
C ILE A 517 6.46 -8.86 -21.49
N ASN A 518 7.44 -9.48 -22.16
CA ASN A 518 8.39 -8.80 -23.03
C ASN A 518 7.82 -8.63 -24.44
N THR A 519 7.44 -9.76 -25.08
CA THR A 519 7.00 -9.78 -26.47
C THR A 519 5.90 -10.84 -26.66
N ILE A 520 4.94 -10.59 -27.53
CA ILE A 520 3.95 -11.56 -27.99
C ILE A 520 4.03 -11.70 -29.49
N PHE A 521 4.29 -12.92 -29.96
CA PHE A 521 4.18 -13.30 -31.38
C PHE A 521 2.85 -14.00 -31.61
N TYR A 522 2.15 -13.60 -32.69
CA TYR A 522 0.90 -14.27 -33.11
C TYR A 522 1.25 -15.43 -34.03
N ARG A 523 0.99 -16.66 -33.59
CA ARG A 523 1.43 -17.88 -34.31
C ARG A 523 0.69 -18.08 -35.65
N ASN A 524 -0.41 -17.36 -35.86
CA ASN A 524 -1.14 -17.34 -37.15
C ASN A 524 -0.59 -16.32 -38.16
N GLY A 525 0.41 -15.52 -37.79
CA GLY A 525 1.06 -14.53 -38.68
C GLY A 525 0.15 -13.36 -39.09
N GLN A 526 -1.00 -13.15 -38.44
CA GLN A 526 -2.00 -12.17 -38.85
C GLN A 526 -1.77 -10.75 -38.30
N LYS A 527 -0.94 -10.59 -37.28
CA LYS A 527 -0.66 -9.32 -36.60
C LYS A 527 0.83 -9.14 -36.35
N GLU A 528 1.26 -7.88 -36.35
CA GLU A 528 2.60 -7.52 -35.87
C GLU A 528 2.78 -7.91 -34.41
N PRO A 529 3.99 -8.32 -34.01
CA PRO A 529 4.27 -8.65 -32.63
C PRO A 529 3.99 -7.48 -31.69
N TYR A 530 3.42 -7.77 -30.50
CA TYR A 530 3.41 -6.79 -29.41
C TYR A 530 4.78 -6.79 -28.74
N VAL A 531 5.32 -5.61 -28.46
CA VAL A 531 6.54 -5.41 -27.66
C VAL A 531 6.17 -4.48 -26.50
N ALA A 532 6.50 -4.88 -25.29
CA ALA A 532 6.21 -4.07 -24.11
C ALA A 532 7.03 -2.76 -24.10
N PRO A 533 6.45 -1.63 -23.76
CA PRO A 533 7.19 -0.37 -23.63
C PRO A 533 8.04 -0.40 -22.35
N THR A 534 9.34 -0.13 -22.52
CA THR A 534 10.29 -0.01 -21.40
C THR A 534 10.64 1.44 -21.07
N THR A 535 10.06 2.40 -21.80
CA THR A 535 10.29 3.84 -21.58
C THR A 535 9.30 4.38 -20.55
N GLY A 536 9.85 5.07 -19.54
CA GLY A 536 9.04 5.68 -18.47
C GLY A 536 8.57 7.08 -18.79
N THR A 537 7.61 7.54 -18.01
CA THR A 537 7.14 8.93 -17.97
C THR A 537 7.74 9.62 -16.75
N SER A 538 8.37 10.79 -16.94
CA SER A 538 8.90 11.57 -15.82
C SER A 538 7.75 12.12 -14.98
N VAL A 539 7.73 11.81 -13.70
CA VAL A 539 6.71 12.23 -12.72
C VAL A 539 7.29 13.05 -11.56
N LEU A 540 8.61 12.92 -11.33
CA LEU A 540 9.40 13.68 -10.37
C LEU A 540 10.73 14.11 -11.02
N SER A 541 11.36 15.15 -10.45
CA SER A 541 12.76 15.44 -10.79
C SER A 541 13.68 14.35 -10.24
N PRO A 542 14.82 14.07 -10.92
CA PRO A 542 15.81 13.13 -10.38
C PRO A 542 16.31 13.51 -8.99
N GLN A 543 16.37 14.80 -8.70
CA GLN A 543 16.79 15.31 -7.40
C GLN A 543 15.79 14.97 -6.29
N ALA A 544 14.49 15.20 -6.51
CA ALA A 544 13.46 14.87 -5.52
C ALA A 544 13.39 13.36 -5.28
N ALA A 545 13.45 12.55 -6.35
CA ALA A 545 13.50 11.09 -6.25
C ALA A 545 14.70 10.62 -5.41
N TYR A 546 15.89 11.15 -5.68
CA TYR A 546 17.09 10.83 -4.91
C TYR A 546 16.98 11.22 -3.43
N LEU A 547 16.47 12.43 -3.12
CA LEU A 547 16.32 12.90 -1.73
C LEU A 547 15.32 12.03 -0.95
N ALA A 548 14.24 11.57 -1.59
CA ALA A 548 13.29 10.64 -0.97
C ALA A 548 13.92 9.26 -0.74
N SER A 549 14.69 8.74 -1.72
CA SER A 549 15.45 7.50 -1.57
C SER A 549 16.46 7.58 -0.43
N TYR A 550 17.14 8.72 -0.28
CA TYR A 550 18.09 8.96 0.82
C TYR A 550 17.42 8.75 2.19
N LEU A 551 16.18 9.20 2.37
CA LEU A 551 15.43 8.95 3.62
C LEU A 551 15.11 7.48 3.82
N MET A 552 14.73 6.75 2.75
CA MET A 552 14.47 5.31 2.81
C MET A 552 15.73 4.51 3.14
N ARG A 553 16.90 4.90 2.60
CA ARG A 553 18.19 4.31 2.95
C ARG A 553 18.50 4.52 4.43
N ASN A 554 18.36 5.76 4.92
CA ASN A 554 18.58 6.10 6.33
C ASN A 554 17.68 5.27 7.25
N ALA A 555 16.41 5.04 6.86
CA ALA A 555 15.46 4.25 7.62
C ALA A 555 15.88 2.76 7.77
N VAL A 556 16.66 2.22 6.83
CA VAL A 556 17.22 0.86 6.90
C VAL A 556 18.56 0.84 7.65
N GLU A 557 19.47 1.81 7.37
CA GLU A 557 20.83 1.79 7.88
C GLU A 557 20.95 2.19 9.36
N GLN A 558 20.09 3.11 9.82
CA GLN A 558 20.10 3.57 11.21
C GLN A 558 19.25 2.65 12.11
N ASP A 559 19.61 2.62 13.40
CA ASP A 559 18.82 1.87 14.38
C ASP A 559 17.69 2.76 14.94
N TRP A 560 16.52 2.65 14.32
CA TRP A 560 15.30 3.32 14.74
C TRP A 560 14.40 2.45 15.61
N GLY A 561 14.80 1.21 15.92
CA GLY A 561 13.94 0.22 16.57
C GLY A 561 12.76 -0.23 15.70
N ASN A 562 12.87 -0.10 14.38
CA ASN A 562 11.86 -0.52 13.41
C ASN A 562 12.20 -1.89 12.83
N TYR A 563 11.24 -2.49 12.09
CA TYR A 563 11.39 -3.80 11.47
C TYR A 563 12.30 -3.82 10.23
N MET A 564 12.74 -2.66 9.71
CA MET A 564 13.56 -2.55 8.50
C MET A 564 14.99 -3.07 8.67
N TYR A 565 15.44 -3.30 9.90
CA TYR A 565 16.74 -3.94 10.15
C TYR A 565 16.86 -5.32 9.46
N ALA A 566 15.74 -6.03 9.24
CA ALA A 566 15.74 -7.35 8.62
C ALA A 566 16.21 -7.34 7.15
N ILE A 567 16.03 -6.23 6.46
CA ILE A 567 16.45 -6.10 5.06
C ILE A 567 17.81 -5.44 4.88
N ARG A 568 18.53 -5.16 5.98
CA ARG A 568 19.88 -4.60 5.94
C ARG A 568 20.87 -5.60 5.36
N LYS A 569 21.66 -5.16 4.38
CA LYS A 569 22.67 -5.96 3.69
C LYS A 569 24.04 -5.28 3.74
N GLY A 570 25.07 -5.93 3.21
CA GLY A 570 26.39 -5.34 3.03
C GLY A 570 26.50 -4.28 1.93
N TYR A 571 25.37 -3.95 1.30
CA TYR A 571 25.21 -2.98 0.23
C TYR A 571 23.96 -2.09 0.49
N PRO A 572 23.82 -0.95 -0.21
CA PRO A 572 22.70 -0.06 0.02
C PRO A 572 21.34 -0.70 -0.27
N VAL A 573 20.46 -0.65 0.72
CA VAL A 573 19.04 -1.05 0.61
C VAL A 573 18.17 0.12 1.06
N TYR A 574 17.11 0.38 0.34
CA TYR A 574 16.14 1.43 0.57
C TYR A 574 14.82 0.79 1.01
N GLY A 575 14.26 1.19 2.13
CA GLY A 575 13.11 0.47 2.66
C GLY A 575 12.07 1.32 3.37
N LYS A 576 10.85 0.81 3.40
CA LYS A 576 9.75 1.38 4.20
C LYS A 576 8.74 0.30 4.59
N THR A 577 8.34 0.31 5.87
CA THR A 577 7.23 -0.51 6.40
C THR A 577 5.90 0.23 6.31
N GLY A 578 4.82 -0.53 6.30
CA GLY A 578 3.46 -0.03 6.44
C GLY A 578 2.62 -1.00 7.27
N THR A 579 1.66 -0.47 7.99
CA THR A 579 0.70 -1.25 8.78
C THR A 579 -0.65 -0.54 8.69
N THR A 580 -1.71 -1.31 8.54
CA THR A 580 -3.09 -0.84 8.60
C THR A 580 -3.85 -1.58 9.68
N ASP A 581 -5.01 -1.11 10.07
CA ASP A 581 -5.85 -1.76 11.07
C ASP A 581 -7.26 -2.07 10.54
N TRP A 582 -8.02 -2.85 11.31
CA TRP A 582 -9.40 -3.17 10.98
C TRP A 582 -10.36 -1.99 11.19
N GLY A 583 -9.93 -0.92 11.89
CA GLY A 583 -10.81 0.14 12.33
C GLY A 583 -12.02 -0.41 13.12
N ASP A 584 -13.18 0.24 12.97
CA ASP A 584 -14.42 -0.20 13.63
C ASP A 584 -15.01 -1.47 13.01
N ALA A 585 -14.64 -1.82 11.77
CA ALA A 585 -15.15 -3.00 11.08
C ALA A 585 -14.75 -4.33 11.75
N GLY A 586 -13.66 -4.34 12.52
CA GLY A 586 -13.24 -5.52 13.28
C GLY A 586 -14.07 -5.82 14.52
N LEU A 587 -14.76 -4.82 15.08
CA LEU A 587 -15.45 -4.93 16.37
C LEU A 587 -16.55 -5.99 16.38
N GLU A 588 -17.33 -6.11 15.32
CA GLU A 588 -18.39 -7.12 15.21
C GLU A 588 -17.87 -8.57 15.20
N TYR A 589 -16.58 -8.74 14.89
CA TYR A 589 -15.88 -10.04 14.88
C TYR A 589 -15.05 -10.29 16.14
N GLY A 590 -15.11 -9.37 17.13
CA GLY A 590 -14.36 -9.48 18.38
C GLY A 590 -12.88 -9.08 18.26
N ILE A 591 -12.49 -8.42 17.18
CA ILE A 591 -11.12 -7.92 16.97
C ILE A 591 -10.92 -6.63 17.77
N PRO A 592 -9.82 -6.49 18.55
CA PRO A 592 -9.58 -5.29 19.35
C PRO A 592 -9.46 -4.02 18.50
N VAL A 593 -9.88 -2.87 19.04
CA VAL A 593 -9.71 -1.57 18.40
C VAL A 593 -8.25 -1.29 18.10
N GLY A 594 -7.95 -0.87 16.87
CA GLY A 594 -6.59 -0.58 16.42
C GLY A 594 -5.71 -1.82 16.19
N ALA A 595 -6.30 -3.03 16.23
CA ALA A 595 -5.57 -4.25 15.89
C ALA A 595 -5.19 -4.23 14.39
N ALA A 596 -3.91 -4.48 14.10
CA ALA A 596 -3.39 -4.43 12.75
C ALA A 596 -4.00 -5.55 11.88
N LYS A 597 -4.34 -5.18 10.64
CA LYS A 597 -4.92 -6.04 9.62
C LYS A 597 -3.91 -6.45 8.57
N ASP A 598 -3.17 -5.49 8.04
CA ASP A 598 -2.19 -5.66 6.99
C ASP A 598 -0.81 -5.22 7.47
N GLU A 599 0.20 -5.96 7.07
CA GLU A 599 1.62 -5.63 7.24
C GLU A 599 2.28 -5.55 5.87
N TRP A 600 2.88 -4.41 5.58
CA TRP A 600 3.54 -4.12 4.33
C TRP A 600 5.02 -3.84 4.52
N MET A 601 5.81 -4.21 3.54
CA MET A 601 7.18 -3.70 3.41
C MET A 601 7.57 -3.55 1.94
N VAL A 602 8.28 -2.47 1.64
CA VAL A 602 8.97 -2.29 0.37
C VAL A 602 10.46 -2.27 0.66
N GLY A 603 11.21 -3.04 -0.12
CA GLY A 603 12.68 -3.05 -0.12
C GLY A 603 13.19 -2.85 -1.54
N GLN A 604 14.19 -1.99 -1.70
CA GLN A 604 14.73 -1.63 -3.01
C GLN A 604 16.24 -1.66 -3.02
N THR A 605 16.79 -1.98 -4.19
CA THR A 605 18.17 -1.73 -4.58
C THR A 605 18.17 -0.80 -5.81
N THR A 606 19.32 -0.47 -6.33
CA THR A 606 19.42 0.26 -7.60
C THR A 606 18.87 -0.52 -8.80
N GLN A 607 18.71 -1.83 -8.67
CA GLN A 607 18.29 -2.73 -9.75
C GLN A 607 16.81 -3.14 -9.62
N PHE A 608 16.36 -3.47 -8.43
CA PHE A 608 15.04 -4.07 -8.18
C PHE A 608 14.27 -3.40 -7.05
N THR A 609 12.94 -3.39 -7.19
CA THR A 609 11.98 -3.10 -6.13
C THR A 609 11.20 -4.36 -5.80
N ILE A 610 11.13 -4.67 -4.51
CA ILE A 610 10.34 -5.77 -3.95
C ILE A 610 9.27 -5.16 -3.06
N ALA A 611 8.00 -5.43 -3.31
CA ALA A 611 6.90 -5.10 -2.41
C ALA A 611 6.26 -6.38 -1.89
N VAL A 612 6.01 -6.42 -0.59
CA VAL A 612 5.35 -7.52 0.10
C VAL A 612 4.15 -6.98 0.85
N TRP A 613 3.01 -7.59 0.61
CA TRP A 613 1.82 -7.51 1.44
C TRP A 613 1.66 -8.80 2.22
N SER A 614 1.24 -8.71 3.47
CA SER A 614 0.78 -9.85 4.24
C SER A 614 -0.36 -9.44 5.16
N GLY A 615 -1.25 -10.37 5.48
CA GLY A 615 -2.41 -10.04 6.30
C GLY A 615 -3.52 -11.07 6.29
N TYR A 616 -4.70 -10.58 6.64
CA TYR A 616 -5.92 -11.38 6.67
C TYR A 616 -6.94 -10.83 5.69
N GLU A 617 -7.41 -11.65 4.75
CA GLU A 617 -8.38 -11.22 3.73
C GLU A 617 -9.69 -10.70 4.35
N LYS A 618 -10.14 -11.33 5.42
CA LYS A 618 -11.40 -11.00 6.09
C LYS A 618 -11.35 -11.26 7.59
N ALA A 619 -12.15 -10.51 8.34
CA ALA A 619 -12.39 -10.76 9.74
C ALA A 619 -13.26 -12.01 9.92
N ILE A 620 -12.91 -12.88 10.88
CA ILE A 620 -13.64 -14.12 11.18
C ILE A 620 -13.91 -14.16 12.68
N ALA A 621 -15.17 -14.26 13.06
CA ALA A 621 -15.57 -14.34 14.47
C ALA A 621 -14.98 -15.58 15.15
N GLY A 622 -14.32 -15.40 16.28
CA GLY A 622 -13.66 -16.46 17.03
C GLY A 622 -12.31 -16.91 16.49
N ALA A 623 -11.76 -16.24 15.46
CA ALA A 623 -10.40 -16.43 14.97
C ALA A 623 -9.58 -15.14 15.12
N ASP A 624 -8.29 -15.28 15.46
CA ASP A 624 -7.36 -14.14 15.62
C ASP A 624 -6.88 -13.63 14.25
N THR A 625 -7.84 -13.16 13.40
CA THR A 625 -7.57 -12.60 12.08
C THR A 625 -7.05 -11.16 12.17
N TYR A 626 -6.03 -10.96 13.00
CA TYR A 626 -5.33 -9.69 13.18
C TYR A 626 -3.90 -9.95 13.67
N PHE A 627 -3.03 -8.95 13.55
CA PHE A 627 -1.67 -9.02 14.07
C PHE A 627 -1.64 -8.65 15.55
N SER A 628 -1.41 -9.63 16.40
CA SER A 628 -0.93 -9.42 17.75
C SER A 628 0.55 -9.03 17.72
N ARG A 629 1.09 -8.52 18.84
CA ARG A 629 2.49 -8.06 18.90
C ARG A 629 3.49 -9.15 18.51
N TRP A 630 3.22 -10.42 18.87
CA TRP A 630 4.14 -11.51 18.53
C TRP A 630 4.12 -11.82 17.02
N LYS A 631 2.95 -11.71 16.34
CA LYS A 631 2.83 -11.87 14.88
C LYS A 631 3.59 -10.77 14.14
N LEU A 632 3.45 -9.50 14.55
CA LEU A 632 4.24 -8.39 14.01
C LEU A 632 5.75 -8.60 14.21
N ASN A 633 6.16 -9.14 15.37
CA ASN A 633 7.57 -9.38 15.64
C ASN A 633 8.19 -10.52 14.81
N MET A 634 7.38 -11.36 14.16
CA MET A 634 7.89 -12.32 13.16
C MET A 634 8.49 -11.61 11.95
N ASN A 635 8.02 -10.40 11.64
CA ASN A 635 8.52 -9.55 10.55
C ASN A 635 8.65 -10.32 9.23
N ILE A 636 7.59 -11.02 8.86
CA ILE A 636 7.56 -11.90 7.69
C ILE A 636 7.88 -11.15 6.39
N PRO A 637 7.31 -9.94 6.12
CA PRO A 637 7.67 -9.18 4.94
C PRO A 637 9.17 -8.86 4.86
N GLY A 638 9.79 -8.54 6.00
CA GLY A 638 11.23 -8.30 6.07
C GLY A 638 12.05 -9.54 5.76
N ALA A 639 11.66 -10.71 6.28
CA ALA A 639 12.32 -11.98 6.00
C ALA A 639 12.20 -12.37 4.51
N ILE A 640 11.03 -12.18 3.91
CA ILE A 640 10.79 -12.42 2.48
C ILE A 640 11.70 -11.54 1.62
N ILE A 641 11.69 -10.22 1.86
CA ILE A 641 12.53 -9.28 1.11
C ILE A 641 14.01 -9.62 1.27
N SER A 642 14.45 -9.92 2.48
CA SER A 642 15.85 -10.29 2.75
C SER A 642 16.27 -11.53 1.93
N THR A 643 15.43 -12.57 1.92
CA THR A 643 15.68 -13.81 1.16
C THR A 643 15.70 -13.57 -0.35
N VAL A 644 14.79 -12.75 -0.86
CA VAL A 644 14.74 -12.38 -2.29
C VAL A 644 15.95 -11.53 -2.68
N LEU A 645 16.39 -10.59 -1.82
CA LEU A 645 17.60 -9.79 -2.06
C LEU A 645 18.84 -10.66 -2.18
N ASP A 646 18.99 -11.69 -1.33
CA ASP A 646 20.12 -12.65 -1.42
C ASP A 646 20.08 -13.43 -2.74
N THR A 647 18.89 -13.82 -3.18
CA THR A 647 18.69 -14.48 -4.47
C THR A 647 19.09 -13.57 -5.65
N LEU A 648 18.63 -12.31 -5.62
CA LEU A 648 18.93 -11.33 -6.65
C LEU A 648 20.43 -10.99 -6.71
N GLU A 649 21.09 -10.84 -5.54
CA GLU A 649 22.53 -10.65 -5.47
C GLU A 649 23.29 -11.84 -6.09
N GLY A 650 22.84 -13.07 -5.83
CA GLY A 650 23.44 -14.27 -6.41
C GLY A 650 23.33 -14.35 -7.93
N ILE A 651 22.28 -13.75 -8.51
CA ILE A 651 22.04 -13.78 -9.97
C ILE A 651 22.70 -12.58 -10.68
N TYR A 652 22.48 -11.35 -10.15
CA TYR A 652 22.82 -10.10 -10.80
C TYR A 652 24.06 -9.40 -10.23
N GLY A 653 24.64 -9.99 -9.19
CA GLY A 653 25.76 -9.40 -8.45
C GLY A 653 25.33 -8.37 -7.43
N THR A 654 26.29 -7.90 -6.62
CA THR A 654 26.07 -6.93 -5.55
C THR A 654 25.63 -5.58 -6.12
N PRO A 655 24.46 -5.02 -5.71
CA PRO A 655 24.00 -3.72 -6.19
C PRO A 655 24.93 -2.58 -5.77
N GLY A 656 25.15 -1.62 -6.67
CA GLY A 656 25.89 -0.39 -6.37
C GLY A 656 25.07 0.65 -5.63
N GLU A 657 25.70 1.77 -5.27
CA GLU A 657 25.02 2.93 -4.72
C GLU A 657 24.21 3.67 -5.79
N LEU A 658 23.10 4.27 -5.38
CA LEU A 658 22.36 5.20 -6.24
C LEU A 658 23.19 6.45 -6.46
N ALA A 659 23.51 6.73 -7.71
CA ALA A 659 24.27 7.91 -8.08
C ALA A 659 23.51 9.18 -7.74
N MET A 660 24.17 10.10 -7.02
CA MET A 660 23.58 11.43 -6.73
C MET A 660 23.51 12.24 -8.05
N PRO A 661 22.30 12.67 -8.47
CA PRO A 661 22.16 13.47 -9.67
C PRO A 661 22.78 14.86 -9.51
N GLU A 662 23.10 15.50 -10.63
CA GLU A 662 23.47 16.93 -10.62
C GLU A 662 22.35 17.78 -10.04
N GLY A 663 22.71 18.95 -9.47
CA GLY A 663 21.72 19.85 -8.90
C GLY A 663 21.30 19.55 -7.46
N ILE A 664 22.10 18.76 -6.73
CA ILE A 664 21.98 18.57 -5.27
C ILE A 664 23.17 19.23 -4.57
N SER A 665 22.89 19.97 -3.51
CA SER A 665 23.87 20.63 -2.65
C SER A 665 23.73 20.18 -1.20
N LYS A 666 24.81 20.20 -0.46
CA LYS A 666 24.83 19.99 0.99
C LYS A 666 24.69 21.36 1.68
N ILE A 667 23.77 21.48 2.63
CA ILE A 667 23.60 22.68 3.47
C ILE A 667 23.70 22.32 4.94
N THR A 668 24.20 23.31 5.73
CA THR A 668 24.20 23.26 7.19
C THR A 668 23.37 24.46 7.68
N HIS A 669 22.34 24.19 8.47
CA HIS A 669 21.35 25.18 8.85
C HIS A 669 20.86 25.00 10.28
N ILE A 670 20.19 26.02 10.81
CA ILE A 670 19.51 25.96 12.11
C ILE A 670 18.26 25.11 11.98
N LYS A 671 18.06 24.14 12.87
CA LYS A 671 16.82 23.33 12.96
C LYS A 671 15.63 24.23 13.24
N GLY A 672 14.45 23.87 12.68
CA GLY A 672 13.19 24.56 12.95
C GLY A 672 12.98 25.88 12.20
N LEU A 673 13.96 26.39 11.48
CA LEU A 673 13.82 27.60 10.66
C LEU A 673 13.68 27.25 9.18
N TYR A 674 12.69 27.87 8.54
CA TYR A 674 12.50 27.83 7.10
C TYR A 674 11.89 29.17 6.62
N PRO A 675 12.46 29.88 5.61
CA PRO A 675 13.68 29.53 4.84
C PRO A 675 14.91 29.27 5.69
N TYR A 676 15.83 28.44 5.19
CA TYR A 676 17.01 28.01 5.96
C TYR A 676 17.98 29.13 6.28
N VAL A 677 18.49 29.12 7.50
CA VAL A 677 19.43 30.10 8.03
C VAL A 677 20.73 29.42 8.41
N ALA A 678 21.86 29.99 8.01
CA ALA A 678 23.17 29.50 8.40
C ALA A 678 23.38 29.70 9.92
N PRO A 679 23.88 28.70 10.67
CA PRO A 679 24.22 28.88 12.07
C PRO A 679 25.45 29.78 12.21
N ASP A 680 25.49 30.59 13.28
CA ASP A 680 26.68 31.27 13.78
C ASP A 680 27.23 30.55 15.05
N ASP A 681 28.30 31.10 15.62
CA ASP A 681 28.97 30.48 16.80
C ASP A 681 28.12 30.53 18.08
N THR A 682 26.99 31.26 18.08
CA THR A 682 26.09 31.36 19.25
C THR A 682 25.08 30.19 19.30
N ILE A 683 24.86 29.52 18.15
CA ILE A 683 23.89 28.43 18.07
C ILE A 683 24.50 27.13 18.58
N PRO A 684 23.89 26.46 19.60
CA PRO A 684 24.40 25.17 20.09
C PRO A 684 24.36 24.10 19.00
N SER A 685 25.35 23.21 18.98
CA SER A 685 25.48 22.15 17.98
C SER A 685 24.23 21.27 17.84
N ASP A 686 23.52 21.05 18.95
CA ASP A 686 22.29 20.22 18.99
C ASP A 686 21.14 20.82 18.15
N TYR A 687 21.20 22.13 17.87
CA TYR A 687 20.24 22.84 17.03
C TYR A 687 20.74 23.09 15.60
N VAL A 688 21.90 22.55 15.26
CA VAL A 688 22.45 22.60 13.90
C VAL A 688 22.19 21.28 13.19
N SER A 689 21.77 21.33 11.96
CA SER A 689 21.55 20.13 11.14
C SER A 689 22.20 20.29 9.77
N THR A 690 22.63 19.18 9.21
CA THR A 690 23.21 19.14 7.87
C THR A 690 22.44 18.16 7.01
N GLY A 691 22.06 18.57 5.81
CA GLY A 691 21.32 17.75 4.87
C GLY A 691 21.58 18.10 3.42
N LEU A 692 20.92 17.33 2.55
CA LEU A 692 20.96 17.51 1.10
C LEU A 692 19.71 18.27 0.66
N VAL A 693 19.85 19.15 -0.33
CA VAL A 693 18.76 19.96 -0.89
C VAL A 693 18.97 20.16 -2.39
N LYS A 694 17.91 20.42 -3.15
CA LYS A 694 18.06 20.87 -4.55
C LYS A 694 18.87 22.17 -4.57
N THR A 695 19.87 22.28 -5.43
CA THR A 695 20.82 23.39 -5.46
C THR A 695 20.13 24.76 -5.58
N GLU A 696 19.01 24.83 -6.28
CA GLU A 696 18.22 26.06 -6.41
C GLU A 696 17.67 26.60 -5.07
N PHE A 697 17.53 25.74 -4.06
CA PHE A 697 17.08 26.07 -2.70
C PHE A 697 18.21 26.07 -1.67
N SER A 698 19.48 25.95 -2.08
CA SER A 698 20.62 25.85 -1.18
C SER A 698 21.06 27.20 -0.58
N LYS A 699 20.48 28.31 -1.05
CA LYS A 699 20.81 29.63 -0.53
C LYS A 699 20.32 29.79 0.90
N LEU A 700 21.22 30.08 1.83
CA LEU A 700 20.92 30.29 3.24
C LEU A 700 20.82 31.78 3.55
N GLY A 701 19.89 32.14 4.45
CA GLY A 701 19.97 33.41 5.17
C GLY A 701 21.21 33.42 6.07
N THR A 702 21.89 34.56 6.16
CA THR A 702 23.07 34.73 7.01
C THR A 702 22.82 35.89 7.99
N TYR A 703 22.98 35.58 9.27
CA TYR A 703 22.82 36.56 10.35
C TYR A 703 23.96 36.37 11.32
N THR A 704 24.27 37.40 12.13
CA THR A 704 25.29 37.33 13.17
C THR A 704 24.68 37.61 14.53
N ASN A 705 25.19 36.95 15.58
CA ASN A 705 24.70 37.10 16.96
C ASN A 705 23.18 36.80 17.07
N LEU A 706 22.77 35.66 16.50
CA LEU A 706 21.36 35.23 16.55
C LEU A 706 20.84 35.06 17.97
N ILE A 707 21.71 34.66 18.92
CA ILE A 707 21.37 34.66 20.34
C ILE A 707 22.04 35.87 20.98
N THR A 708 21.26 36.78 21.50
CA THR A 708 21.74 38.00 22.18
C THR A 708 22.39 37.67 23.52
N THR A 709 23.48 38.35 23.83
CA THR A 709 24.13 38.24 25.15
C THR A 709 23.21 38.86 26.22
N PRO A 710 22.85 38.08 27.29
CA PRO A 710 22.10 38.65 28.41
C PRO A 710 22.79 39.85 29.00
N GLN A 711 22.01 40.80 29.58
CA GLN A 711 22.58 41.92 30.31
C GLN A 711 23.50 41.49 31.42
N ASN A 712 24.52 42.33 31.74
CA ASN A 712 25.50 42.01 32.78
C ASN A 712 24.82 41.88 34.15
N LEU A 713 25.23 40.87 34.89
CA LEU A 713 24.86 40.71 36.31
C LEU A 713 25.59 41.72 37.16
N SER A 714 24.87 42.56 37.87
CA SER A 714 25.43 43.63 38.67
C SER A 714 25.89 43.18 40.07
N SER A 715 25.20 42.22 40.66
CA SER A 715 25.48 41.72 41.98
C SER A 715 24.98 40.28 42.16
N PHE A 716 25.79 39.50 42.85
CA PHE A 716 25.47 38.15 43.24
C PHE A 716 26.01 37.83 44.61
N THR A 717 25.24 37.15 45.45
CA THR A 717 25.71 36.66 46.73
C THR A 717 25.44 35.16 46.86
N ALA A 718 26.34 34.46 47.52
CA ALA A 718 26.15 33.08 47.91
C ALA A 718 26.73 32.85 49.32
N SER A 719 26.02 32.12 50.18
CA SER A 719 26.44 31.79 51.51
C SER A 719 25.92 30.40 51.92
N TYR A 720 26.72 29.71 52.72
CA TYR A 720 26.31 28.45 53.29
C TYR A 720 25.47 28.67 54.56
N ASN A 721 24.34 28.01 54.67
CA ASN A 721 23.45 28.00 55.81
C ASN A 721 23.64 26.72 56.64
N ASP A 722 24.26 26.87 57.78
CA ASP A 722 24.56 25.79 58.68
C ASP A 722 23.38 25.08 59.33
N SER A 723 22.24 25.79 59.46
CA SER A 723 21.06 25.29 60.13
C SER A 723 20.35 24.19 59.35
N ASN A 724 20.41 24.22 58.04
CA ASN A 724 19.71 23.30 57.14
C ASN A 724 20.60 22.70 56.05
N ASP A 725 21.89 22.91 56.12
CA ASP A 725 22.90 22.43 55.18
C ASP A 725 22.62 22.86 53.73
N THR A 726 22.11 24.07 53.50
CA THR A 726 21.82 24.64 52.17
C THR A 726 22.83 25.71 51.80
N VAL A 727 22.98 25.92 50.52
CA VAL A 727 23.58 27.13 49.97
C VAL A 727 22.46 28.09 49.58
N ASN A 728 22.51 29.30 50.08
CA ASN A 728 21.61 30.37 49.70
C ASN A 728 22.27 31.16 48.59
N PHE A 729 21.53 31.38 47.51
CA PHE A 729 21.95 32.16 46.35
C PHE A 729 21.01 33.33 46.21
N GLU A 730 21.56 34.50 45.83
CA GLU A 730 20.76 35.69 45.51
C GLU A 730 21.42 36.44 44.34
N TRP A 731 20.68 36.57 43.26
CA TRP A 731 21.08 37.34 42.08
C TRP A 731 20.33 38.71 42.08
N THR A 732 20.93 39.70 41.51
CA THR A 732 20.13 40.90 41.12
C THR A 732 19.03 40.43 40.13
N PRO A 733 17.76 40.83 40.34
CA PRO A 733 16.70 40.52 39.39
C PRO A 733 17.02 41.02 37.98
N TYR A 734 16.76 40.16 36.96
CA TYR A 734 16.97 40.56 35.56
C TYR A 734 16.01 41.70 35.18
N PRO A 735 16.51 42.78 34.58
CA PRO A 735 15.69 44.00 34.43
C PRO A 735 14.46 43.89 33.57
N ASP A 736 14.52 43.01 32.55
CA ASP A 736 13.38 42.80 31.63
C ASP A 736 13.27 41.34 31.18
N ALA A 737 12.68 40.49 32.05
CA ALA A 737 12.49 39.09 31.79
C ALA A 737 11.43 38.79 30.69
N THR A 738 10.72 39.76 30.19
CA THR A 738 9.67 39.58 29.18
C THR A 738 10.17 39.73 27.74
N LYS A 739 11.34 40.37 27.52
CA LYS A 739 11.97 40.47 26.21
C LYS A 739 12.96 39.36 25.95
N LEU A 740 12.41 38.21 25.78
CA LEU A 740 13.21 37.03 25.44
C LEU A 740 13.19 36.82 23.94
N VAL A 741 14.23 37.34 23.30
CA VAL A 741 14.73 36.88 21.99
C VAL A 741 13.77 37.12 20.84
N GLU A 742 13.37 38.37 20.60
CA GLU A 742 12.98 38.84 19.29
C GLU A 742 14.16 39.65 18.71
N GLU A 743 14.92 39.07 17.79
CA GLU A 743 15.86 39.83 16.97
C GLU A 743 15.21 40.15 15.64
N SER A 744 15.21 41.43 15.29
CA SER A 744 14.78 41.93 13.98
C SER A 744 15.98 41.95 13.04
N HIS A 745 15.94 41.12 12.00
CA HIS A 745 16.87 41.10 10.88
C HIS A 745 16.12 41.39 9.60
N ASP A 746 16.49 42.44 8.87
CA ASP A 746 15.87 42.83 7.60
C ASP A 746 14.33 42.93 7.67
N ASP A 747 13.81 43.62 8.70
CA ASP A 747 12.38 43.74 9.00
C ASP A 747 11.61 42.43 9.28
N LYS A 748 12.32 41.30 9.48
CA LYS A 748 11.74 40.01 9.89
C LYS A 748 12.17 39.69 11.32
N THR A 749 11.20 39.32 12.13
CA THR A 749 11.43 38.82 13.50
C THR A 749 11.57 37.32 13.48
N PHE A 750 12.70 36.80 13.96
CA PHE A 750 12.90 35.37 14.17
C PHE A 750 12.66 35.04 15.65
N ASP A 751 11.68 34.18 15.90
CA ASP A 751 11.50 33.61 17.24
C ASP A 751 12.39 32.38 17.38
N ILE A 752 13.48 32.51 18.14
CA ILE A 752 14.39 31.42 18.50
C ILE A 752 14.25 31.00 19.97
N SER A 753 13.22 31.47 20.66
CA SER A 753 12.94 31.15 22.07
C SER A 753 12.86 29.63 22.34
N TRP A 754 12.45 28.85 21.34
CA TRP A 754 12.42 27.40 21.42
C TRP A 754 13.83 26.76 21.52
N ILE A 755 14.88 27.44 20.99
CA ILE A 755 16.31 27.06 21.12
C ILE A 755 16.84 27.47 22.50
N THR A 756 16.57 28.70 22.89
CA THR A 756 17.18 29.32 24.07
C THR A 756 16.42 29.02 25.36
N GLY A 757 15.11 28.92 25.29
CA GLY A 757 14.25 29.03 26.47
C GLY A 757 14.31 30.43 27.09
N PRO A 758 13.65 30.69 28.22
CA PRO A 758 13.71 31.94 28.96
C PRO A 758 15.11 32.19 29.56
N ILE A 759 15.42 33.44 29.88
CA ILE A 759 16.57 33.77 30.71
C ILE A 759 16.34 33.23 32.10
N THR A 760 17.37 32.58 32.64
CA THR A 760 17.39 31.99 33.96
C THR A 760 18.57 32.49 34.78
N TYR A 761 18.47 32.37 36.10
CA TYR A 761 19.51 32.66 37.03
C TYR A 761 20.36 31.42 37.19
N LYS A 762 21.66 31.55 36.83
CA LYS A 762 22.58 30.42 36.84
C LYS A 762 23.69 30.63 37.84
N ALA A 763 24.18 29.55 38.41
CA ALA A 763 25.39 29.60 39.20
C ALA A 763 26.23 28.34 39.01
N ARG A 764 27.53 28.51 39.07
CA ARG A 764 28.52 27.44 39.01
C ARG A 764 29.22 27.37 40.34
N VAL A 765 29.17 26.21 41.01
CA VAL A 765 29.77 25.93 42.28
C VAL A 765 31.07 25.18 42.04
N VAL A 766 32.18 25.72 42.52
CA VAL A 766 33.51 25.20 42.24
C VAL A 766 34.25 24.90 43.57
N GLN A 767 34.79 23.71 43.71
CA GLN A 767 35.73 23.34 44.78
C GLN A 767 36.97 22.67 44.16
N ASN A 768 38.16 22.99 44.66
CA ASN A 768 39.40 22.38 44.17
C ASN A 768 39.57 22.50 42.64
N SER A 769 39.19 23.65 42.07
CA SER A 769 39.17 23.91 40.62
C SER A 769 38.27 23.02 39.79
N ALA A 770 37.39 22.22 40.39
CA ALA A 770 36.41 21.39 39.71
C ALA A 770 35.00 21.95 39.93
N VAL A 771 34.14 21.93 38.88
CA VAL A 771 32.73 22.26 39.02
C VAL A 771 32.00 21.09 39.69
N VAL A 772 31.51 21.33 40.91
CA VAL A 772 30.80 20.32 41.70
C VAL A 772 29.27 20.39 41.50
N ALA A 773 28.76 21.57 41.10
CA ALA A 773 27.34 21.75 40.74
C ALA A 773 27.12 22.92 39.81
N THR A 774 26.15 22.81 38.92
CA THR A 774 25.61 23.90 38.16
C THR A 774 24.13 24.12 38.55
N ILE A 775 23.77 25.34 38.83
CA ILE A 775 22.42 25.76 39.19
C ILE A 775 21.78 26.41 37.97
N ASN A 776 20.53 26.06 37.70
CA ASN A 776 19.65 26.73 36.74
C ASN A 776 18.31 26.91 37.44
N TYR A 777 17.90 28.17 37.63
CA TYR A 777 16.72 28.51 38.41
C TYR A 777 15.95 29.69 37.81
N THR A 778 14.65 29.67 37.96
CA THR A 778 13.76 30.71 37.39
C THR A 778 13.55 31.94 38.26
N GLY A 779 13.95 31.90 39.53
CA GLY A 779 13.83 33.00 40.51
C GLY A 779 15.16 33.59 40.89
N ASP A 780 15.18 34.80 41.40
CA ASP A 780 16.39 35.53 41.84
C ASP A 780 16.94 35.13 43.20
N LYS A 781 16.24 34.26 43.95
CA LYS A 781 16.69 33.74 45.27
C LYS A 781 16.41 32.27 45.36
N LEU A 782 17.39 31.51 45.76
CA LEU A 782 17.34 30.07 45.91
C LEU A 782 18.08 29.62 47.18
N SER A 783 17.46 28.70 47.95
CA SER A 783 18.12 27.93 48.99
C SER A 783 18.07 26.47 48.62
N LYS A 784 19.25 25.86 48.46
CA LYS A 784 19.33 24.47 47.95
C LYS A 784 20.44 23.69 48.59
N VAL A 785 20.20 22.42 48.93
CA VAL A 785 21.23 21.45 49.24
C VAL A 785 22.03 21.16 47.96
N ILE A 786 23.35 21.27 48.07
CA ILE A 786 24.26 20.96 46.96
C ILE A 786 24.94 19.65 47.26
N ASP A 787 24.60 18.62 46.54
CA ASP A 787 25.20 17.30 46.67
C ASP A 787 26.68 17.31 46.24
N GLY A 788 27.51 16.57 46.96
CA GLY A 788 28.93 16.41 46.62
C GLY A 788 29.86 17.50 47.13
N LEU A 789 29.35 18.55 47.84
CA LEU A 789 30.19 19.53 48.48
C LEU A 789 31.12 18.86 49.53
N GLN A 790 32.44 19.09 49.39
CA GLN A 790 33.42 18.63 50.35
C GLN A 790 33.40 19.55 51.58
N PRO A 791 33.38 18.99 52.81
CA PRO A 791 33.46 19.78 54.02
C PRO A 791 34.85 20.41 54.20
N ASP A 792 34.87 21.49 54.95
CA ASP A 792 36.10 22.26 55.28
C ASP A 792 36.90 22.69 54.04
N THR A 793 36.21 23.00 52.96
CA THR A 793 36.81 23.32 51.67
C THR A 793 36.37 24.69 51.20
N ASP A 794 37.32 25.46 50.65
CA ASP A 794 37.05 26.74 50.01
C ASP A 794 36.18 26.52 48.77
N THR A 795 35.05 27.18 48.76
CA THR A 795 34.02 27.04 47.69
C THR A 795 33.84 28.36 47.02
N GLN A 796 34.08 28.42 45.73
CA GLN A 796 33.80 29.55 44.92
C GLN A 796 32.42 29.31 44.22
N VAL A 797 31.58 30.32 44.23
CA VAL A 797 30.29 30.28 43.51
C VAL A 797 30.22 31.48 42.60
N CYS A 798 30.02 31.26 41.30
CA CYS A 798 29.92 32.30 40.30
C CYS A 798 28.50 32.35 39.73
N GLY A 799 27.79 33.42 39.99
CA GLY A 799 26.43 33.64 39.44
C GLY A 799 26.50 34.39 38.13
N TYR A 800 25.54 34.10 37.24
CA TYR A 800 25.41 34.75 35.96
C TYR A 800 23.97 34.61 35.45
N TYR A 801 23.61 35.37 34.41
CA TYR A 801 22.36 35.13 33.65
C TYR A 801 22.69 34.31 32.41
N GLY A 802 21.87 33.34 32.10
CA GLY A 802 21.98 32.48 30.90
C GLY A 802 20.61 32.06 30.44
N TYR A 803 20.55 31.43 29.29
CA TYR A 803 19.29 30.88 28.78
C TYR A 803 19.06 29.49 29.40
N GLU A 804 17.76 29.13 29.57
CA GLU A 804 17.36 27.85 30.16
C GLU A 804 17.99 26.64 29.46
N LYS A 805 18.00 26.65 28.12
CA LYS A 805 18.36 25.51 27.29
C LYS A 805 19.79 25.57 26.72
N THR A 806 20.50 26.69 26.87
CA THR A 806 21.84 26.83 26.30
C THR A 806 22.74 27.67 27.20
N ASP A 807 24.04 27.34 27.20
CA ASP A 807 25.10 28.11 27.84
C ASP A 807 26.12 28.68 26.84
N THR A 808 25.84 28.63 25.53
CA THR A 808 26.71 29.18 24.48
C THR A 808 26.90 30.68 24.61
N VAL A 809 25.89 31.35 25.16
CA VAL A 809 25.90 32.80 25.39
C VAL A 809 25.38 33.08 26.81
N ALA A 810 26.18 33.77 27.60
CA ALA A 810 25.83 34.12 28.98
C ALA A 810 26.31 35.54 29.32
N SER A 811 25.81 36.11 30.41
CA SER A 811 26.29 37.39 30.96
C SER A 811 27.70 37.22 31.56
N ASN A 812 28.28 38.32 32.05
CA ASN A 812 29.44 38.25 32.92
C ASN A 812 29.14 37.39 34.18
N GLU A 813 30.17 36.74 34.71
CA GLU A 813 30.11 36.06 36.00
C GLU A 813 30.46 37.05 37.15
N VAL A 814 29.70 36.95 38.24
CA VAL A 814 30.05 37.59 39.54
C VAL A 814 30.29 36.46 40.53
N CYS A 815 31.53 36.39 41.02
CA CYS A 815 31.93 35.29 41.88
C CYS A 815 32.06 35.72 43.36
N VAL A 816 31.64 34.90 44.26
CA VAL A 816 31.80 34.99 45.72
C VAL A 816 32.40 33.69 46.23
N SER A 817 33.07 33.77 47.38
CA SER A 817 33.66 32.56 48.00
C SER A 817 33.26 32.46 49.46
N PHE A 818 33.10 31.25 49.91
CA PHE A 818 32.92 30.89 51.31
C PHE A 818 33.63 29.53 51.57
N ARG A 819 33.93 29.26 52.85
CA ARG A 819 34.43 27.96 53.24
C ARG A 819 33.27 27.09 53.75
N THR A 820 33.14 25.86 53.25
CA THR A 820 32.17 24.91 53.75
C THR A 820 32.55 24.48 55.18
N PRO A 821 31.57 24.29 56.07
CA PRO A 821 31.85 23.85 57.40
C PRO A 821 32.46 22.44 57.45
N VAL A 822 33.12 22.13 58.53
CA VAL A 822 33.64 20.76 58.75
C VAL A 822 32.53 19.71 58.75
N ALA A 823 32.85 18.49 58.32
CA ALA A 823 31.88 17.40 58.19
C ALA A 823 31.08 17.13 59.47
N LYS A 824 29.84 16.79 59.36
CA LYS A 824 28.99 16.31 60.43
C LYS A 824 29.14 14.80 60.63
N VAL A 825 29.01 14.37 61.85
CA VAL A 825 28.98 12.95 62.26
C VAL A 825 27.82 12.69 63.18
N THR A 826 27.19 11.55 63.08
CA THR A 826 26.10 11.16 63.98
C THR A 826 26.65 10.70 65.36
N VAL A 827 26.14 11.25 66.42
CA VAL A 827 26.48 10.81 67.75
C VAL A 827 25.86 9.43 68.03
N PRO A 828 26.68 8.40 68.22
CA PRO A 828 26.17 7.04 68.39
C PRO A 828 25.52 6.87 69.75
N SER A 829 24.79 5.78 69.96
CA SER A 829 24.25 5.37 71.23
C SER A 829 25.11 4.25 71.85
N TYR A 830 26.09 4.60 72.65
CA TYR A 830 26.92 3.63 73.34
C TYR A 830 26.59 3.59 74.86
N SER A 831 26.67 2.40 75.44
CA SER A 831 26.52 2.26 76.93
C SER A 831 27.80 2.39 77.72
N ASP A 832 28.97 2.18 77.08
CA ASP A 832 30.33 2.31 77.65
C ASP A 832 30.95 3.67 77.28
N PRO A 833 31.30 4.48 78.30
CA PRO A 833 31.88 5.80 78.07
C PRO A 833 33.23 5.78 77.29
N ARG A 834 33.95 4.64 77.29
CA ARG A 834 35.22 4.49 76.52
C ARG A 834 35.00 4.51 75.03
N GLN A 835 33.90 3.90 74.59
CA GLN A 835 33.54 3.90 73.15
C GLN A 835 33.33 5.33 72.64
N TYR A 836 32.82 6.25 73.43
CA TYR A 836 32.65 7.65 73.04
C TYR A 836 34.02 8.35 72.90
N VAL A 837 35.00 7.99 73.73
CA VAL A 837 36.36 8.54 73.60
C VAL A 837 36.99 8.05 72.27
N GLU A 838 36.86 6.76 71.97
CA GLU A 838 37.36 6.18 70.72
C GLU A 838 36.64 6.81 69.51
N TRP A 839 35.31 6.92 69.61
CA TRP A 839 34.52 7.56 68.59
C TRP A 839 34.86 9.06 68.36
N GLY A 840 35.05 9.76 69.49
CA GLY A 840 35.46 11.16 69.49
C GLY A 840 36.81 11.36 68.79
N ASN A 841 37.84 10.53 69.19
CA ASN A 841 39.13 10.56 68.59
C ASN A 841 39.04 10.27 67.05
N ALA A 842 38.31 9.25 66.69
CA ALA A 842 38.13 8.87 65.29
C ALA A 842 37.41 9.97 64.43
N ASN A 843 36.58 10.80 65.03
CA ASN A 843 35.78 11.81 64.42
C ASN A 843 36.18 13.27 64.73
N ASN A 844 37.31 13.47 65.39
CA ASN A 844 37.78 14.78 65.86
C ASN A 844 36.71 15.51 66.70
N ILE A 845 36.13 14.81 67.69
CA ILE A 845 35.14 15.33 68.64
C ILE A 845 35.78 15.36 70.01
N THR A 846 35.80 16.48 70.69
CA THR A 846 36.25 16.57 72.07
C THR A 846 35.21 16.00 73.03
N ILE A 847 35.59 15.01 73.82
CA ILE A 847 34.73 14.33 74.76
C ILE A 847 34.99 14.81 76.16
N ASN A 848 34.09 15.53 76.75
CA ASN A 848 34.06 15.83 78.15
C ASN A 848 33.20 14.78 78.92
N ARG A 849 33.55 14.55 80.17
CA ARG A 849 32.79 13.64 81.02
C ARG A 849 32.11 14.41 82.16
N ALA A 850 30.91 14.08 82.47
CA ALA A 850 30.17 14.63 83.64
C ALA A 850 29.47 13.49 84.41
N VAL A 851 29.23 13.75 85.66
CA VAL A 851 28.46 12.84 86.52
C VAL A 851 26.96 13.06 86.22
N GLY A 852 26.29 11.98 85.89
CA GLY A 852 24.82 11.93 85.67
C GLY A 852 24.08 11.57 86.94
N ASP A 853 22.85 11.02 86.78
CA ASP A 853 21.99 10.62 87.90
C ASP A 853 22.59 9.41 88.62
N THR A 854 22.27 9.30 89.92
CA THR A 854 22.75 8.19 90.79
C THR A 854 21.78 7.01 90.68
N ILE A 855 22.14 5.97 89.90
CA ILE A 855 21.37 4.72 89.83
C ILE A 855 22.36 3.56 89.91
N ALA A 856 22.47 2.93 91.11
CA ALA A 856 23.47 1.92 91.45
C ALA A 856 23.55 0.73 90.44
N SER A 857 22.46 0.28 89.87
CA SER A 857 22.37 -0.81 88.85
C SER A 857 22.91 -0.40 87.53
N MET A 858 23.10 0.88 87.22
CA MET A 858 23.57 1.46 85.96
C MET A 858 24.92 2.19 86.16
N SER A 859 25.47 2.17 87.30
CA SER A 859 26.76 2.86 87.58
C SER A 859 27.86 2.51 86.55
N GLY A 860 28.49 3.52 86.07
CA GLY A 860 29.57 3.41 85.05
C GLY A 860 29.04 3.34 83.54
N ARG A 861 27.68 3.31 83.28
CA ARG A 861 27.10 3.35 81.94
C ARG A 861 26.81 4.79 81.53
N VAL A 862 26.74 5.02 80.22
CA VAL A 862 26.32 6.32 79.65
C VAL A 862 24.87 6.56 79.92
N GLN A 863 24.52 7.71 80.46
CA GLN A 863 23.16 8.20 80.66
C GLN A 863 22.70 8.96 79.40
N ASP A 864 23.51 9.89 78.91
CA ASP A 864 23.20 10.78 77.83
C ASP A 864 24.47 11.43 77.28
N VAL A 865 24.37 11.98 76.07
CA VAL A 865 25.42 12.82 75.48
C VAL A 865 24.79 14.16 75.11
N ARG A 866 25.37 15.27 75.68
CA ARG A 866 24.73 16.60 75.52
C ARG A 866 25.67 17.64 74.96
N ASP A 867 25.13 18.68 74.40
CA ASP A 867 25.84 19.90 74.00
C ASP A 867 26.10 20.82 75.21
N SER A 868 26.73 21.96 74.96
CA SER A 868 26.99 22.97 75.97
C SER A 868 25.73 23.60 76.54
N ASN A 869 24.57 23.50 75.91
CA ASN A 869 23.28 24.01 76.33
C ASN A 869 22.47 22.95 77.06
N GLY A 870 23.00 21.74 77.24
CA GLY A 870 22.35 20.63 77.94
C GLY A 870 21.35 19.80 77.08
N ASN A 871 21.24 20.02 75.77
CA ASN A 871 20.39 19.24 74.90
C ASN A 871 21.00 17.88 74.57
N SER A 872 20.20 16.83 74.53
CA SER A 872 20.64 15.49 74.19
C SER A 872 20.99 15.41 72.70
N LEU A 873 22.14 14.77 72.39
CA LEU A 873 22.74 14.66 71.10
C LEU A 873 22.73 13.25 70.51
N ILE A 874 22.39 12.21 71.32
CA ILE A 874 22.35 10.83 70.86
C ILE A 874 21.45 10.72 69.61
N GLY A 875 21.95 10.15 68.47
CA GLY A 875 21.24 10.04 67.22
C GLY A 875 21.21 11.32 66.35
N LYS A 876 21.70 12.44 66.86
CA LYS A 876 21.79 13.71 66.15
C LYS A 876 23.13 13.85 65.47
N GLN A 877 23.17 14.65 64.41
CA GLN A 877 24.40 15.02 63.69
C GLN A 877 25.03 16.24 64.36
N ILE A 878 26.30 16.16 64.61
CA ILE A 878 27.17 17.26 65.08
C ILE A 878 28.39 17.42 64.18
N ARG A 879 29.00 18.61 64.15
CA ARG A 879 30.18 18.88 63.40
C ARG A 879 31.42 18.27 64.01
N LYS A 880 32.40 17.80 63.17
CA LYS A 880 33.74 17.46 63.61
C LYS A 880 34.39 18.70 64.26
N GLY A 881 35.20 18.52 65.30
CA GLY A 881 35.74 19.63 66.11
C GLY A 881 34.82 20.11 67.22
N SER A 882 33.56 19.64 67.30
CA SER A 882 32.64 19.96 68.39
C SER A 882 33.08 19.33 69.70
N THR A 883 32.61 19.95 70.78
CA THR A 883 32.75 19.39 72.14
C THR A 883 31.45 18.86 72.62
N VAL A 884 31.39 17.64 73.08
CA VAL A 884 30.22 17.00 73.70
C VAL A 884 30.49 16.53 75.07
N THR A 885 29.54 16.56 75.96
CA THR A 885 29.67 16.07 77.34
C THR A 885 28.91 14.76 77.47
N VAL A 886 29.60 13.69 77.84
CA VAL A 886 29.04 12.37 78.12
C VAL A 886 28.74 12.30 79.61
N TYR A 887 27.45 12.20 79.91
CA TYR A 887 26.94 12.01 81.27
C TYR A 887 26.91 10.53 81.61
N ILE A 888 27.51 10.20 82.74
CA ILE A 888 27.72 8.82 83.16
C ILE A 888 26.96 8.60 84.44
N TYR A 889 26.18 7.55 84.58
CA TYR A 889 25.51 7.18 85.87
C TYR A 889 26.52 6.89 86.95
N PHE A 890 26.24 7.43 88.13
CA PHE A 890 27.11 7.28 89.30
C PHE A 890 26.51 6.26 90.26
#